data_d7077a8a23198e09f7004a93d80622a7
#
_entry.id   d7077a8a23198e09f7004a93d80622a7
#
_cell.length_a   1.000
_cell.length_b   1.000
_cell.length_c   1.000
_cell.angle_alpha   90.00
_cell.angle_beta   90.00
_cell.angle_gamma   90.00
#
_symmetry.space_group_name_H-M   'P 1'
#
loop_
_entity.id
_entity.type
_entity.pdbx_description
1 polymer ?
#
loop_
_entity_poly.entity_id
_entity_poly.type
_entity_poly.pdbx_seq_one_letter_code
_entity_poly.pdbx_strand_id
1 'polypeptide(L)'
;MALPNILIRPVATILSLITVLLWPCVGSGQIQEAQSAWNGERALELVGQARSLRQAAAIDSSFQAYQADARGYVYFFLDRSDSDERTLIKTDQVALELFWKAPYQTKQRLVGRRDAKELPTNISYHLDHLTVVQDDFGDLIRLGNGDEVEAVVHPAAPGADSIYDYRLTDSLTMTLPAPTPDIRVYELEIRPKDPEAPGVIGRLFLQRRTGAIVRLSFTFTPTSYVDGSLDYIRISMDNSLWDGKYWLPYRQESELRRELPIIEFLGGSVIRSRFEIRNYRFNPELVESLFLGGAVTSVPAAERRNFPFESGLYDQLSDEGLDPSPQIEAIREQTRAILGQRYLSGLNPSRLHVPFVSSVYRYNRTEGSFVGVGTSFRLGPTLRLLSRGGYAVGRENGQLAINLRSSPKPRRFSLGVWWNELQNAGGGLPGASRTVNTLSGLLTDRDYTDPYFTSGAGVRYGWGLGTPRSIEVGAVWERHRSGTNVVEDGLGGDPARESGTSRPVLSVDEGDDRAIEVTYAARTAARGFESSATGRFGRMEEQPYVSLWWATTLRRELHERGTTLEAGVRVGVSTEDAPVQTIFLLGGRHTLPGYPFRSFIGNQMALLRVEASQAVLAPWLTVHIFGAAGVTGFARTSFPDPGWLRQDTDGVKSSAGLGLKLGWDLLRFDVGRGLNDGGDWEFVFSVQRRFWEWL
;
A
#
# COMPACT_ATOMS: atom_id res chain seq x y z
N MET A 1 42.66 -6.82 4.43
CA MET A 1 41.99 -7.13 3.16
C MET A 1 41.57 -5.79 2.56
N ALA A 2 42.29 -5.32 1.52
CA ALA A 2 42.05 -4.02 0.92
C ALA A 2 40.82 -4.08 0.02
N LEU A 3 39.85 -3.19 0.23
CA LEU A 3 38.72 -2.98 -0.66
C LEU A 3 39.25 -2.57 -2.05
N PRO A 4 38.82 -3.17 -3.15
CA PRO A 4 39.30 -2.81 -4.45
C PRO A 4 38.91 -1.38 -4.82
N ASN A 5 39.86 -0.59 -5.28
CA ASN A 5 39.75 0.82 -5.70
C ASN A 5 38.74 1.12 -6.83
N ILE A 6 37.96 0.15 -7.22
CA ILE A 6 37.02 0.21 -8.36
C ILE A 6 35.67 0.89 -8.00
N LEU A 7 35.32 0.94 -6.70
CA LEU A 7 34.04 1.53 -6.26
C LEU A 7 34.09 3.04 -5.99
N ILE A 8 35.29 3.63 -5.85
CA ILE A 8 35.43 5.05 -5.41
C ILE A 8 35.22 6.03 -6.56
N ARG A 9 35.63 5.69 -7.77
CA ARG A 9 35.54 6.63 -8.92
C ARG A 9 34.09 6.89 -9.42
N PRO A 10 33.21 5.90 -9.58
CA PRO A 10 31.83 6.17 -10.01
C PRO A 10 30.99 6.89 -8.96
N VAL A 11 31.24 6.62 -7.68
CA VAL A 11 30.50 7.29 -6.59
C VAL A 11 30.82 8.78 -6.52
N ALA A 12 32.07 9.18 -6.74
CA ALA A 12 32.47 10.59 -6.75
C ALA A 12 31.82 11.36 -7.92
N THR A 13 31.68 10.75 -9.09
CA THR A 13 31.06 11.39 -10.26
C THR A 13 29.53 11.52 -10.10
N ILE A 14 28.87 10.54 -9.48
CA ILE A 14 27.45 10.60 -9.19
C ILE A 14 27.16 11.62 -8.08
N LEU A 15 27.98 11.70 -7.04
CA LEU A 15 27.84 12.74 -6.00
C LEU A 15 28.00 14.16 -6.59
N SER A 16 28.92 14.36 -7.54
CA SER A 16 29.11 15.66 -8.18
C SER A 16 27.93 16.07 -9.07
N LEU A 17 27.24 15.12 -9.72
CA LEU A 17 26.01 15.40 -10.47
C LEU A 17 24.82 15.71 -9.56
N ILE A 18 24.75 15.09 -8.40
CA ILE A 18 23.68 15.34 -7.42
C ILE A 18 23.78 16.74 -6.81
N THR A 19 25.00 17.25 -6.61
CA THR A 19 25.20 18.62 -6.08
C THR A 19 24.72 19.70 -7.06
N VAL A 20 24.72 19.43 -8.37
CA VAL A 20 24.23 20.36 -9.39
C VAL A 20 22.70 20.29 -9.54
N LEU A 21 22.08 19.14 -9.27
CA LEU A 21 20.62 18.96 -9.37
C LEU A 21 19.84 19.43 -8.13
N LEU A 22 20.53 19.66 -7.00
CA LEU A 22 19.91 20.14 -5.75
C LEU A 22 19.96 21.66 -5.58
N TRP A 23 20.43 22.42 -6.59
CA TRP A 23 20.31 23.86 -6.53
C TRP A 23 18.85 24.26 -6.76
N PRO A 24 18.17 24.84 -5.78
CA PRO A 24 16.82 25.32 -6.00
C PRO A 24 16.86 26.46 -7.01
N CYS A 25 16.12 26.33 -8.11
CA CYS A 25 15.74 27.50 -8.90
C CYS A 25 14.86 28.39 -8.02
N VAL A 26 15.46 29.34 -7.33
CA VAL A 26 14.76 30.41 -6.66
C VAL A 26 14.26 31.36 -7.74
N GLY A 27 13.10 31.05 -8.30
CA GLY A 27 12.30 32.01 -9.06
C GLY A 27 11.58 32.92 -8.05
N SER A 28 12.09 34.11 -7.91
CA SER A 28 11.52 35.19 -7.09
C SER A 28 10.15 35.62 -7.62
N GLY A 29 9.12 35.19 -6.93
CA GLY A 29 7.76 35.73 -6.98
C GLY A 29 7.21 35.71 -5.58
N GLN A 30 7.76 36.53 -4.70
CA GLN A 30 7.20 36.76 -3.36
C GLN A 30 5.95 37.65 -3.49
N ILE A 31 4.77 37.03 -3.53
CA ILE A 31 3.60 37.63 -2.88
C ILE A 31 3.81 37.34 -1.40
N GLN A 32 4.28 38.34 -0.68
CA GLN A 32 4.44 38.32 0.76
C GLN A 32 3.05 38.47 1.35
N GLU A 33 2.27 37.36 1.43
CA GLU A 33 1.14 37.27 2.35
C GLU A 33 1.70 37.49 3.75
N ALA A 34 1.19 38.51 4.44
CA ALA A 34 1.54 38.78 5.82
C ALA A 34 1.12 37.54 6.64
N GLN A 35 2.06 36.60 6.86
CA GLN A 35 1.85 35.46 7.73
C GLN A 35 1.47 35.99 9.11
N SER A 36 0.24 35.75 9.57
CA SER A 36 -0.19 36.16 10.91
C SER A 36 0.72 35.50 11.95
N ALA A 37 1.12 36.26 12.95
CA ALA A 37 1.96 35.75 14.02
C ALA A 37 1.23 34.67 14.83
N TRP A 38 1.99 33.70 15.34
CA TRP A 38 1.48 32.76 16.32
C TRP A 38 1.04 33.51 17.58
N ASN A 39 -0.11 33.11 18.14
CA ASN A 39 -0.75 33.73 19.31
C ASN A 39 -1.06 35.23 19.13
N GLY A 40 -1.34 35.66 17.89
CA GLY A 40 -1.85 36.99 17.63
C GLY A 40 -3.17 37.22 18.39
N GLU A 41 -3.39 38.47 18.84
CA GLU A 41 -4.55 38.87 19.68
C GLU A 41 -5.88 38.37 19.10
N ARG A 42 -6.06 38.48 17.78
CA ARG A 42 -7.27 38.01 17.09
C ARG A 42 -7.45 36.51 17.13
N ALA A 43 -6.38 35.72 17.00
CA ALA A 43 -6.44 34.26 17.09
C ALA A 43 -6.86 33.80 18.49
N LEU A 44 -6.26 34.40 19.52
CA LEU A 44 -6.60 34.10 20.91
C LEU A 44 -8.04 34.51 21.27
N GLU A 45 -8.50 35.67 20.77
CA GLU A 45 -9.89 36.13 20.95
C GLU A 45 -10.88 35.10 20.34
N LEU A 46 -10.63 34.63 19.12
CA LEU A 46 -11.48 33.65 18.43
C LEU A 46 -11.53 32.31 19.17
N VAL A 47 -10.39 31.81 19.65
CA VAL A 47 -10.34 30.59 20.46
C VAL A 47 -11.08 30.80 21.79
N GLY A 48 -10.94 31.98 22.41
CA GLY A 48 -11.69 32.35 23.61
C GLY A 48 -13.21 32.35 23.39
N GLN A 49 -13.68 32.88 22.26
CA GLN A 49 -15.10 32.81 21.85
C GLN A 49 -15.57 31.37 21.67
N ALA A 50 -14.80 30.52 20.97
CA ALA A 50 -15.13 29.10 20.78
C ALA A 50 -15.21 28.35 22.12
N ARG A 51 -14.27 28.63 23.03
CA ARG A 51 -14.26 28.06 24.41
C ARG A 51 -15.50 28.47 25.18
N SER A 52 -15.82 29.74 25.17
CA SER A 52 -17.01 30.28 25.89
C SER A 52 -18.30 29.66 25.35
N LEU A 53 -18.40 29.48 24.03
CA LEU A 53 -19.59 28.88 23.44
C LEU A 53 -19.71 27.40 23.81
N ARG A 54 -18.61 26.64 23.81
CA ARG A 54 -18.60 25.22 24.26
C ARG A 54 -19.03 25.13 25.72
N GLN A 55 -18.50 25.96 26.62
CA GLN A 55 -18.88 25.97 28.02
C GLN A 55 -20.37 26.33 28.19
N ALA A 56 -20.88 27.33 27.45
CA ALA A 56 -22.27 27.71 27.49
C ALA A 56 -23.19 26.54 27.01
N ALA A 57 -22.82 25.83 25.94
CA ALA A 57 -23.57 24.69 25.45
C ALA A 57 -23.63 23.54 26.49
N ALA A 58 -22.53 23.29 27.20
CA ALA A 58 -22.48 22.25 28.24
C ALA A 58 -23.42 22.48 29.44
N ILE A 59 -23.79 23.74 29.71
CA ILE A 59 -24.69 24.13 30.83
C ILE A 59 -26.07 24.58 30.35
N ASP A 60 -26.36 24.51 29.06
CA ASP A 60 -27.67 24.94 28.51
C ASP A 60 -28.78 24.00 28.98
N SER A 61 -29.60 24.44 29.92
CA SER A 61 -30.74 23.68 30.45
C SER A 61 -31.82 23.40 29.40
N SER A 62 -31.82 24.08 28.27
CA SER A 62 -32.74 23.83 27.15
C SER A 62 -32.30 22.67 26.27
N PHE A 63 -31.05 22.18 26.40
CA PHE A 63 -30.49 21.07 25.67
C PHE A 63 -30.18 19.89 26.62
N GLN A 64 -31.17 19.03 26.81
CA GLN A 64 -31.11 17.97 27.79
C GLN A 64 -30.79 16.60 27.18
N ALA A 65 -31.17 16.38 25.93
CA ALA A 65 -30.94 15.12 25.25
C ALA A 65 -31.03 15.28 23.73
N TYR A 66 -30.40 14.34 23.00
CA TYR A 66 -30.73 14.13 21.59
C TYR A 66 -30.72 12.65 21.23
N GLN A 67 -31.39 12.35 20.12
CA GLN A 67 -31.29 11.13 19.38
C GLN A 67 -30.95 11.50 17.93
N ALA A 68 -30.06 10.70 17.29
CA ALA A 68 -29.70 10.88 15.89
C ALA A 68 -29.39 9.54 15.22
N ASP A 69 -29.35 9.52 13.90
CA ASP A 69 -28.95 8.37 13.10
C ASP A 69 -27.57 8.61 12.51
N ALA A 70 -26.68 7.62 12.61
CA ALA A 70 -25.41 7.64 11.89
C ALA A 70 -25.36 6.47 10.89
N ARG A 71 -24.89 6.78 9.68
CA ARG A 71 -24.70 5.81 8.59
C ARG A 71 -23.31 6.00 8.03
N GLY A 72 -22.63 4.90 7.79
CA GLY A 72 -21.27 5.02 7.27
C GLY A 72 -20.61 3.72 6.88
N TYR A 73 -19.36 3.87 6.54
CA TYR A 73 -18.48 2.80 6.08
C TYR A 73 -17.20 2.76 6.90
N VAL A 74 -16.69 1.54 7.09
CA VAL A 74 -15.36 1.29 7.64
C VAL A 74 -14.61 0.39 6.67
N TYR A 75 -13.52 0.91 6.14
CA TYR A 75 -12.64 0.23 5.20
C TYR A 75 -11.36 -0.21 5.90
N PHE A 76 -10.98 -1.44 5.66
CA PHE A 76 -9.72 -2.01 6.14
C PHE A 76 -8.80 -2.26 4.96
N PHE A 77 -7.63 -1.65 5.00
CA PHE A 77 -6.62 -1.80 3.97
C PHE A 77 -5.36 -2.41 4.54
N LEU A 78 -4.67 -3.16 3.70
CA LEU A 78 -3.26 -3.45 3.87
C LEU A 78 -2.48 -2.38 3.11
N ASP A 79 -1.60 -1.65 3.81
CA ASP A 79 -0.81 -0.56 3.28
C ASP A 79 0.67 -0.97 3.32
N ARG A 80 1.22 -1.30 2.17
CA ARG A 80 2.60 -1.73 2.07
C ARG A 80 3.55 -0.53 1.96
N SER A 81 4.53 -0.52 2.81
CA SER A 81 5.53 0.55 2.86
C SER A 81 6.49 0.56 1.67
N ASP A 82 6.62 -0.55 0.96
CA ASP A 82 7.52 -0.73 -0.19
C ASP A 82 6.86 -0.47 -1.54
N SER A 83 5.56 -0.72 -1.69
CA SER A 83 4.83 -0.57 -2.95
C SER A 83 3.98 0.70 -3.04
N ASP A 84 3.76 1.42 -1.93
CA ASP A 84 2.79 2.53 -1.83
C ASP A 84 1.36 2.15 -2.25
N GLU A 85 1.05 0.87 -2.36
CA GLU A 85 -0.27 0.39 -2.73
C GLU A 85 -1.09 0.04 -1.49
N ARG A 86 -2.36 0.40 -1.52
CA ARG A 86 -3.34 0.00 -0.52
C ARG A 86 -4.22 -1.09 -1.11
N THR A 87 -4.27 -2.23 -0.46
CA THR A 87 -5.14 -3.33 -0.84
C THR A 87 -6.33 -3.38 0.11
N LEU A 88 -7.54 -3.24 -0.42
CA LEU A 88 -8.76 -3.40 0.37
C LEU A 88 -8.89 -4.85 0.81
N ILE A 89 -9.04 -5.08 2.11
CA ILE A 89 -9.19 -6.42 2.70
C ILE A 89 -10.57 -6.68 3.27
N LYS A 90 -11.27 -5.61 3.68
CA LYS A 90 -12.62 -5.71 4.22
C LYS A 90 -13.33 -4.37 4.11
N THR A 91 -14.63 -4.41 3.85
CA THR A 91 -15.54 -3.27 3.94
C THR A 91 -16.68 -3.61 4.89
N ASP A 92 -16.93 -2.76 5.86
CA ASP A 92 -18.13 -2.80 6.71
C ASP A 92 -19.00 -1.59 6.39
N GLN A 93 -20.28 -1.81 6.15
CA GLN A 93 -21.30 -0.76 6.16
C GLN A 93 -22.08 -0.84 7.46
N VAL A 94 -22.22 0.29 8.14
CA VAL A 94 -22.69 0.37 9.52
C VAL A 94 -23.83 1.37 9.66
N ALA A 95 -24.83 1.03 10.42
CA ALA A 95 -25.93 1.90 10.81
C ALA A 95 -26.05 1.92 12.33
N LEU A 96 -26.04 3.12 12.90
CA LEU A 96 -26.12 3.35 14.35
C LEU A 96 -27.29 4.28 14.67
N GLU A 97 -27.82 4.10 15.86
CA GLU A 97 -28.61 5.10 16.57
C GLU A 97 -27.77 5.69 17.69
N LEU A 98 -27.72 6.99 17.76
CA LEU A 98 -26.96 7.75 18.73
C LEU A 98 -27.92 8.38 19.76
N PHE A 99 -27.57 8.27 21.02
CA PHE A 99 -28.32 8.87 22.12
C PHE A 99 -27.34 9.62 23.02
N TRP A 100 -27.71 10.83 23.38
CA TRP A 100 -26.99 11.62 24.35
C TRP A 100 -27.98 12.21 25.37
N LYS A 101 -27.60 12.23 26.63
CA LYS A 101 -28.36 12.87 27.70
C LYS A 101 -27.42 13.60 28.65
N ALA A 102 -27.76 14.84 28.96
CA ALA A 102 -26.95 15.66 29.84
C ALA A 102 -26.78 14.99 31.23
N PRO A 103 -25.63 15.20 31.89
CA PRO A 103 -24.50 16.00 31.40
C PRO A 103 -23.52 15.22 30.52
N TYR A 104 -23.42 13.86 30.60
CA TYR A 104 -22.36 13.08 29.95
C TYR A 104 -22.77 11.66 29.53
N GLN A 105 -24.06 11.33 29.56
CA GLN A 105 -24.52 9.99 29.21
C GLN A 105 -24.57 9.87 27.68
N THR A 106 -23.82 8.94 27.13
CA THR A 106 -23.83 8.62 25.69
C THR A 106 -24.15 7.14 25.48
N LYS A 107 -24.86 6.83 24.41
CA LYS A 107 -25.15 5.48 23.98
C LYS A 107 -25.17 5.38 22.48
N GLN A 108 -24.49 4.41 21.94
CA GLN A 108 -24.53 4.07 20.53
C GLN A 108 -25.14 2.67 20.39
N ARG A 109 -26.15 2.52 19.56
CA ARG A 109 -26.81 1.24 19.30
C ARG A 109 -26.60 0.85 17.83
N LEU A 110 -25.88 -0.24 17.60
CA LEU A 110 -25.65 -0.80 16.28
C LEU A 110 -26.93 -1.50 15.79
N VAL A 111 -27.62 -0.87 14.84
CA VAL A 111 -28.91 -1.36 14.32
C VAL A 111 -28.77 -2.06 12.96
N GLY A 112 -27.75 -1.76 12.19
CA GLY A 112 -27.48 -2.40 10.91
C GLY A 112 -26.00 -2.62 10.67
N ARG A 113 -25.66 -3.79 10.11
CA ARG A 113 -24.30 -4.09 9.63
C ARG A 113 -24.34 -5.11 8.52
N ARG A 114 -23.62 -4.81 7.44
CA ARG A 114 -23.23 -5.78 6.43
C ARG A 114 -21.77 -5.62 6.09
N ASP A 115 -21.10 -6.69 5.75
CA ASP A 115 -19.68 -6.70 5.45
C ASP A 115 -19.36 -7.53 4.20
N ALA A 116 -18.30 -7.15 3.52
CA ALA A 116 -17.65 -7.96 2.52
C ALA A 116 -16.17 -8.11 2.89
N LYS A 117 -15.67 -9.31 2.74
CA LYS A 117 -14.29 -9.67 3.08
C LYS A 117 -13.60 -10.15 1.84
N GLU A 118 -12.52 -9.45 1.48
CA GLU A 118 -11.59 -9.88 0.43
C GLU A 118 -10.52 -10.85 0.99
N LEU A 119 -10.26 -10.75 2.32
CA LEU A 119 -9.42 -11.67 3.09
C LEU A 119 -10.17 -12.20 4.32
N PRO A 120 -9.81 -13.39 4.83
CA PRO A 120 -10.41 -13.98 6.01
C PRO A 120 -9.97 -13.25 7.28
N THR A 121 -10.57 -12.13 7.53
CA THR A 121 -10.28 -11.36 8.75
C THR A 121 -11.50 -11.38 9.68
N ASN A 122 -11.27 -11.61 10.96
CA ASN A 122 -12.26 -11.40 12.00
C ASN A 122 -12.11 -10.01 12.64
N ILE A 123 -11.60 -9.04 11.88
CA ILE A 123 -11.41 -7.69 12.39
C ILE A 123 -12.78 -7.05 12.63
N SER A 124 -13.16 -6.95 13.89
CA SER A 124 -14.31 -6.17 14.37
C SER A 124 -13.87 -4.98 15.23
N TYR A 125 -12.60 -4.68 15.18
CA TYR A 125 -11.88 -3.70 15.97
C TYR A 125 -12.58 -2.34 16.08
N HIS A 126 -13.15 -1.85 14.99
CA HIS A 126 -13.86 -0.57 14.94
C HIS A 126 -15.11 -0.50 15.82
N LEU A 127 -15.70 -1.65 16.19
CA LEU A 127 -16.88 -1.67 17.05
C LEU A 127 -16.52 -1.54 18.53
N ASP A 128 -15.30 -1.93 18.89
CA ASP A 128 -14.84 -1.97 20.28
C ASP A 128 -13.94 -0.77 20.61
N HIS A 129 -13.16 -0.28 19.65
CA HIS A 129 -12.11 0.73 19.86
C HIS A 129 -12.33 2.04 19.10
N LEU A 130 -12.79 1.98 17.84
CA LEU A 130 -13.21 3.17 17.15
C LEU A 130 -14.62 3.49 17.65
N THR A 131 -14.69 4.33 18.62
CA THR A 131 -15.92 5.01 18.97
C THR A 131 -16.40 5.74 17.76
N VAL A 132 -17.40 5.18 17.16
CA VAL A 132 -17.69 5.35 15.76
C VAL A 132 -18.12 6.75 15.46
N VAL A 133 -18.81 7.41 16.39
CA VAL A 133 -19.22 8.81 16.23
C VAL A 133 -19.05 9.50 17.57
N GLN A 134 -18.30 10.59 17.55
CA GLN A 134 -18.20 11.48 18.70
C GLN A 134 -18.96 12.76 18.39
N ASP A 135 -19.81 13.17 19.29
CA ASP A 135 -20.55 14.41 19.22
C ASP A 135 -19.69 15.62 19.65
N ASP A 136 -18.90 15.42 20.69
CA ASP A 136 -17.85 16.30 21.17
C ASP A 136 -16.77 15.44 21.84
N PHE A 137 -15.53 15.81 21.69
CA PHE A 137 -14.41 15.14 22.36
C PHE A 137 -14.30 15.51 23.87
N GLY A 138 -15.14 16.40 24.37
CA GLY A 138 -15.01 16.94 25.71
C GLY A 138 -13.75 17.80 25.89
N ASP A 139 -13.36 18.08 27.12
CA ASP A 139 -12.13 18.85 27.40
C ASP A 139 -10.86 17.99 27.28
N LEU A 140 -10.99 16.68 27.38
CA LEU A 140 -9.93 15.71 27.15
C LEU A 140 -10.34 14.75 26.03
N ILE A 141 -9.58 14.78 24.96
CA ILE A 141 -9.73 13.85 23.83
C ILE A 141 -9.20 12.49 24.25
N ARG A 142 -10.07 11.47 24.17
CA ARG A 142 -9.74 10.06 24.42
C ARG A 142 -10.20 9.24 23.23
N LEU A 143 -9.37 8.27 22.81
CA LEU A 143 -9.72 7.35 21.73
C LEU A 143 -9.49 5.91 22.19
N GLY A 144 -10.34 4.98 21.68
CA GLY A 144 -10.26 3.57 22.03
C GLY A 144 -10.45 3.29 23.52
N ASN A 145 -11.35 4.01 24.20
CA ASN A 145 -11.49 3.99 25.66
C ASN A 145 -10.21 4.35 26.43
N GLY A 146 -9.25 5.01 25.77
CA GLY A 146 -7.95 5.37 26.32
C GLY A 146 -6.81 4.45 25.89
N ASP A 147 -7.09 3.34 25.20
CA ASP A 147 -6.06 2.39 24.77
C ASP A 147 -5.24 2.88 23.58
N GLU A 148 -5.76 3.81 22.79
CA GLU A 148 -5.06 4.44 21.67
C GLU A 148 -4.50 5.81 22.02
N VAL A 149 -5.36 6.68 22.61
CA VAL A 149 -5.02 8.02 23.10
C VAL A 149 -5.71 8.18 24.45
N GLU A 150 -4.94 8.28 25.53
CA GLU A 150 -5.48 8.26 26.88
C GLU A 150 -6.14 9.59 27.27
N ALA A 151 -5.42 10.70 27.11
CA ALA A 151 -5.93 12.03 27.44
C ALA A 151 -5.10 13.11 26.78
N VAL A 152 -5.66 13.79 25.82
CA VAL A 152 -5.06 14.98 25.17
C VAL A 152 -6.01 16.16 25.33
N VAL A 153 -5.52 17.30 25.79
CA VAL A 153 -6.36 18.48 26.02
C VAL A 153 -6.93 18.97 24.69
N HIS A 154 -8.26 19.17 24.65
CA HIS A 154 -8.91 19.72 23.46
C HIS A 154 -8.45 21.18 23.23
N PRO A 155 -8.16 21.59 21.97
CA PRO A 155 -7.61 22.93 21.70
C PRO A 155 -8.51 24.09 22.11
N ALA A 156 -9.80 23.88 22.27
CA ALA A 156 -10.73 24.87 22.80
C ALA A 156 -11.19 24.58 24.24
N ALA A 157 -10.44 23.78 25.01
CA ALA A 157 -10.72 23.51 26.41
C ALA A 157 -10.22 24.66 27.32
N PRO A 158 -10.73 24.77 28.56
CA PRO A 158 -10.17 25.67 29.57
C PRO A 158 -8.68 25.36 29.77
N GLY A 159 -7.86 26.40 29.79
CA GLY A 159 -6.41 26.29 30.00
C GLY A 159 -5.59 25.81 28.78
N ALA A 160 -6.22 25.54 27.63
CA ALA A 160 -5.55 25.10 26.42
C ALA A 160 -4.49 26.10 25.91
N ASP A 161 -4.62 27.40 26.24
CA ASP A 161 -3.64 28.44 25.87
C ASP A 161 -2.26 28.23 26.51
N SER A 162 -2.17 27.46 27.60
CA SER A 162 -0.89 27.10 28.21
C SER A 162 -0.19 25.97 27.41
N ILE A 163 -0.93 25.19 26.61
CA ILE A 163 -0.47 23.99 25.91
C ILE A 163 -0.27 24.26 24.43
N TYR A 164 -1.14 25.06 23.80
CA TYR A 164 -1.17 25.26 22.35
C TYR A 164 -0.82 26.69 21.94
N ASP A 165 -0.22 26.80 20.77
CA ASP A 165 -0.14 28.02 19.98
C ASP A 165 -1.21 28.00 18.89
N TYR A 166 -1.76 29.20 18.59
CA TYR A 166 -2.78 29.38 17.56
C TYR A 166 -2.34 30.43 16.54
N ARG A 167 -2.64 30.19 15.26
CA ARG A 167 -2.36 31.11 14.17
C ARG A 167 -3.57 31.24 13.26
N LEU A 168 -4.06 32.46 13.07
CA LEU A 168 -5.09 32.77 12.10
C LEU A 168 -4.45 32.76 10.71
N THR A 169 -4.89 31.88 9.81
CA THR A 169 -4.29 31.72 8.47
C THR A 169 -5.17 32.22 7.35
N ASP A 170 -6.49 32.00 7.44
CA ASP A 170 -7.40 32.35 6.34
C ASP A 170 -8.82 32.68 6.85
N SER A 171 -9.63 33.18 5.91
CA SER A 171 -11.06 33.35 6.07
C SER A 171 -11.77 32.92 4.79
N LEU A 172 -12.52 31.84 4.88
CA LEU A 172 -13.16 31.20 3.72
C LEU A 172 -14.67 31.02 3.91
N THR A 173 -15.36 30.70 2.84
CA THR A 173 -16.77 30.32 2.86
C THR A 173 -16.90 28.80 2.77
N MET A 174 -17.69 28.22 3.67
CA MET A 174 -17.99 26.79 3.68
C MET A 174 -19.47 26.57 3.36
N THR A 175 -19.70 25.63 2.45
CA THR A 175 -21.04 25.11 2.15
C THR A 175 -21.36 23.97 3.11
N LEU A 176 -22.48 24.08 3.80
CA LEU A 176 -23.01 23.08 4.72
C LEU A 176 -24.24 22.38 4.13
N PRO A 177 -24.63 21.21 4.63
CA PRO A 177 -25.87 20.56 4.23
C PRO A 177 -27.11 21.46 4.40
N ALA A 178 -28.04 21.37 3.46
CA ALA A 178 -29.32 22.06 3.60
C ALA A 178 -30.04 21.61 4.91
N PRO A 179 -30.76 22.52 5.59
CA PRO A 179 -31.14 23.87 5.18
C PRO A 179 -30.13 24.96 5.57
N THR A 180 -28.94 24.62 6.04
CA THR A 180 -27.96 25.60 6.53
C THR A 180 -27.38 26.37 5.33
N PRO A 181 -27.40 27.72 5.33
CA PRO A 181 -26.78 28.53 4.29
C PRO A 181 -25.26 28.44 4.33
N ASP A 182 -24.61 28.83 3.26
CA ASP A 182 -23.17 29.05 3.23
C ASP A 182 -22.72 29.99 4.35
N ILE A 183 -21.67 29.61 5.04
CA ILE A 183 -21.16 30.38 6.18
C ILE A 183 -19.70 30.80 5.95
N ARG A 184 -19.38 31.97 6.49
CA ARG A 184 -18.00 32.43 6.54
C ARG A 184 -17.33 31.96 7.82
N VAL A 185 -16.14 31.39 7.67
CA VAL A 185 -15.33 30.86 8.77
C VAL A 185 -13.95 31.48 8.78
N TYR A 186 -13.35 31.51 9.97
CA TYR A 186 -11.93 31.75 10.17
C TYR A 186 -11.25 30.38 10.29
N GLU A 187 -10.10 30.24 9.66
CA GLU A 187 -9.23 29.08 9.75
C GLU A 187 -8.07 29.38 10.69
N LEU A 188 -7.95 28.59 11.76
CA LEU A 188 -6.87 28.70 12.74
C LEU A 188 -6.04 27.43 12.72
N GLU A 189 -4.73 27.56 12.57
CA GLU A 189 -3.78 26.48 12.81
C GLU A 189 -3.50 26.33 14.29
N ILE A 190 -3.30 25.06 14.70
CA ILE A 190 -3.05 24.67 16.09
C ILE A 190 -1.79 23.82 16.11
N ARG A 191 -0.90 24.11 17.06
CA ARG A 191 0.24 23.27 17.38
C ARG A 191 0.49 23.25 18.89
N PRO A 192 1.02 22.15 19.45
CA PRO A 192 1.49 22.18 20.83
C PRO A 192 2.74 23.06 20.96
N LYS A 193 2.86 23.77 22.08
CA LYS A 193 4.06 24.56 22.44
C LYS A 193 5.26 23.66 22.62
N ASP A 194 5.06 22.49 23.23
CA ASP A 194 6.03 21.41 23.32
C ASP A 194 5.60 20.25 22.41
N PRO A 195 6.25 20.05 21.25
CA PRO A 195 5.92 18.96 20.34
C PRO A 195 6.27 17.57 20.86
N GLU A 196 7.05 17.47 21.92
CA GLU A 196 7.39 16.20 22.60
C GLU A 196 6.36 15.83 23.68
N ALA A 197 5.46 16.75 24.03
CA ALA A 197 4.35 16.47 24.92
C ALA A 197 3.11 15.96 24.17
N PRO A 198 2.21 15.20 24.83
CA PRO A 198 0.93 14.84 24.23
C PRO A 198 0.11 16.06 23.80
N GLY A 199 -0.32 16.08 22.54
CA GLY A 199 -1.01 17.23 22.00
C GLY A 199 -1.64 17.00 20.63
N VAL A 200 -2.44 17.97 20.21
CA VAL A 200 -3.13 18.03 18.92
C VAL A 200 -2.37 18.94 17.95
N ILE A 201 -2.30 18.55 16.71
CA ILE A 201 -1.78 19.34 15.59
C ILE A 201 -2.84 19.35 14.50
N GLY A 202 -3.26 20.53 14.06
CA GLY A 202 -4.31 20.60 13.05
C GLY A 202 -4.87 21.97 12.82
N ARG A 203 -6.15 22.02 12.45
CA ARG A 203 -6.88 23.24 12.14
C ARG A 203 -8.26 23.25 12.77
N LEU A 204 -8.66 24.43 13.20
CA LEU A 204 -9.96 24.75 13.74
C LEU A 204 -10.63 25.77 12.82
N PHE A 205 -11.85 25.47 12.38
CA PHE A 205 -12.64 26.37 11.55
C PHE A 205 -13.79 26.93 12.38
N LEU A 206 -13.77 28.23 12.61
CA LEU A 206 -14.71 28.91 13.49
C LEU A 206 -15.64 29.81 12.68
N GLN A 207 -16.94 29.72 12.92
CA GLN A 207 -17.91 30.64 12.35
C GLN A 207 -17.63 32.10 12.78
N ARG A 208 -17.58 33.01 11.79
CA ARG A 208 -17.12 34.39 12.00
C ARG A 208 -17.92 35.21 13.03
N ARG A 209 -19.21 34.93 13.17
CA ARG A 209 -20.10 35.74 14.05
C ARG A 209 -20.21 35.16 15.45
N THR A 210 -20.24 33.87 15.59
CA THR A 210 -20.55 33.21 16.88
C THR A 210 -19.33 32.57 17.52
N GLY A 211 -18.26 32.29 16.76
CA GLY A 211 -17.13 31.49 17.23
C GLY A 211 -17.42 29.97 17.29
N ALA A 212 -18.57 29.53 16.77
CA ALA A 212 -18.91 28.10 16.77
C ALA A 212 -17.90 27.30 15.95
N ILE A 213 -17.52 26.12 16.44
CA ILE A 213 -16.64 25.19 15.72
C ILE A 213 -17.44 24.52 14.59
N VAL A 214 -17.08 24.85 13.35
CA VAL A 214 -17.67 24.28 12.13
C VAL A 214 -16.93 23.04 11.68
N ARG A 215 -15.60 23.05 11.80
CA ARG A 215 -14.75 21.88 11.53
C ARG A 215 -13.58 21.86 12.48
N LEU A 216 -13.23 20.67 12.94
CA LEU A 216 -12.00 20.36 13.63
C LEU A 216 -11.30 19.23 12.88
N SER A 217 -10.11 19.50 12.31
CA SER A 217 -9.32 18.54 11.57
C SER A 217 -7.94 18.42 12.20
N PHE A 218 -7.54 17.22 12.65
CA PHE A 218 -6.33 17.09 13.45
C PHE A 218 -5.70 15.70 13.41
N THR A 219 -4.47 15.63 13.86
CA THR A 219 -3.71 14.46 14.26
C THR A 219 -3.06 14.72 15.63
N PHE A 220 -2.37 13.72 16.16
CA PHE A 220 -1.71 13.81 17.46
C PHE A 220 -0.20 13.87 17.36
N THR A 221 0.46 14.37 18.40
CA THR A 221 1.90 14.16 18.59
C THR A 221 2.19 12.68 18.85
N PRO A 222 3.38 12.18 18.51
CA PRO A 222 3.74 10.77 18.73
C PRO A 222 3.58 10.29 20.17
N THR A 223 3.87 11.17 21.12
CA THR A 223 3.77 10.90 22.57
C THR A 223 2.32 10.79 23.08
N SER A 224 1.33 11.15 22.28
CA SER A 224 -0.08 10.97 22.61
C SER A 224 -0.53 9.51 22.48
N TYR A 225 0.19 8.68 21.73
CA TYR A 225 -0.19 7.30 21.48
C TYR A 225 0.25 6.39 22.61
N VAL A 226 -0.69 5.68 23.20
CA VAL A 226 -0.46 4.64 24.22
C VAL A 226 -0.06 3.32 23.57
N ASP A 227 -0.72 2.97 22.46
CA ASP A 227 -0.41 1.77 21.70
C ASP A 227 0.81 1.99 20.79
N GLY A 228 1.92 1.34 21.12
CA GLY A 228 3.18 1.44 20.37
C GLY A 228 3.12 0.90 18.92
N SER A 229 2.01 0.31 18.49
CA SER A 229 1.77 -0.10 17.10
C SER A 229 1.20 1.04 16.22
N LEU A 230 0.74 2.13 16.82
CA LEU A 230 0.16 3.26 16.10
C LEU A 230 1.22 4.08 15.37
N ASP A 231 1.03 4.24 14.07
CA ASP A 231 1.81 5.19 13.26
C ASP A 231 1.19 6.58 13.34
N TYR A 232 -0.10 6.67 13.04
CA TYR A 232 -0.88 7.92 13.17
C TYR A 232 -2.38 7.67 13.30
N ILE A 233 -3.07 8.67 13.84
CA ILE A 233 -4.53 8.82 13.78
C ILE A 233 -4.82 10.21 13.22
N ARG A 234 -5.72 10.32 12.24
CA ARG A 234 -6.21 11.56 11.64
C ARG A 234 -7.71 11.60 11.74
N ILE A 235 -8.27 12.72 12.19
CA ILE A 235 -9.70 12.89 12.40
C ILE A 235 -10.12 14.23 11.80
N SER A 236 -11.23 14.20 11.07
CA SER A 236 -11.95 15.40 10.63
C SER A 236 -13.40 15.28 11.05
N MET A 237 -13.89 16.27 11.78
CA MET A 237 -15.28 16.35 12.23
C MET A 237 -15.89 17.66 11.73
N ASP A 238 -16.96 17.53 10.97
CA ASP A 238 -17.70 18.66 10.40
C ASP A 238 -19.04 18.82 11.14
N ASN A 239 -19.30 20.00 11.65
CA ASN A 239 -20.55 20.36 12.33
C ASN A 239 -21.46 21.18 11.43
N SER A 240 -22.77 21.02 11.60
CA SER A 240 -23.80 21.84 11.00
C SER A 240 -24.70 22.45 12.05
N LEU A 241 -25.45 23.49 11.68
CA LEU A 241 -26.41 24.16 12.56
C LEU A 241 -27.77 23.48 12.45
N TRP A 242 -28.14 22.75 13.49
CA TRP A 242 -29.40 22.03 13.58
C TRP A 242 -30.46 22.85 14.34
N ASP A 243 -31.70 22.79 13.85
CA ASP A 243 -32.83 23.55 14.39
C ASP A 243 -32.55 25.06 14.57
N GLY A 244 -31.62 25.61 13.75
CA GLY A 244 -31.17 27.00 13.85
C GLY A 244 -30.44 27.35 15.13
N LYS A 245 -30.17 26.40 16.02
CA LYS A 245 -29.66 26.62 17.37
C LYS A 245 -28.42 25.78 17.75
N TYR A 246 -28.41 24.49 17.40
CA TYR A 246 -27.41 23.54 17.92
C TYR A 246 -26.35 23.20 16.87
N TRP A 247 -25.07 23.42 17.19
CA TRP A 247 -23.94 23.01 16.36
C TRP A 247 -23.56 21.58 16.76
N LEU A 248 -23.86 20.63 15.88
CA LEU A 248 -23.59 19.19 16.10
C LEU A 248 -23.04 18.55 14.82
N PRO A 249 -22.29 17.44 14.94
CA PRO A 249 -21.70 16.75 13.82
C PRO A 249 -22.72 16.35 12.75
N TYR A 250 -22.38 16.56 11.48
CA TYR A 250 -23.11 15.94 10.38
C TYR A 250 -22.23 14.97 9.59
N ARG A 251 -20.88 15.09 9.72
CA ARG A 251 -19.94 14.18 9.09
C ARG A 251 -18.70 14.02 9.96
N GLN A 252 -18.26 12.79 10.07
CA GLN A 252 -17.01 12.44 10.72
C GLN A 252 -16.22 11.49 9.82
N GLU A 253 -14.93 11.79 9.65
CA GLU A 253 -13.98 10.95 8.94
C GLU A 253 -12.79 10.67 9.84
N SER A 254 -12.29 9.43 9.82
CA SER A 254 -11.05 9.09 10.50
C SER A 254 -10.20 8.13 9.69
N GLU A 255 -8.89 8.24 9.84
CA GLU A 255 -7.92 7.28 9.31
C GLU A 255 -6.91 6.97 10.40
N LEU A 256 -6.76 5.70 10.68
CA LEU A 256 -5.83 5.15 11.66
C LEU A 256 -4.90 4.17 10.95
N ARG A 257 -3.60 4.27 11.21
CA ARG A 257 -2.58 3.36 10.66
C ARG A 257 -1.79 2.70 11.77
N ARG A 258 -1.64 1.38 11.67
CA ARG A 258 -0.86 0.54 12.59
C ARG A 258 0.16 -0.30 11.85
N GLU A 259 1.30 -0.51 12.47
CA GLU A 259 2.34 -1.44 12.02
C GLU A 259 2.93 -2.19 13.22
N LEU A 260 3.65 -3.27 12.94
CA LEU A 260 4.44 -3.93 13.98
C LEU A 260 5.53 -2.99 14.49
N PRO A 261 5.67 -2.81 15.83
CA PRO A 261 6.59 -1.81 16.38
C PRO A 261 8.05 -2.04 16.03
N ILE A 262 8.49 -3.31 16.01
CA ILE A 262 9.90 -3.70 15.86
C ILE A 262 10.24 -4.10 14.43
N ILE A 263 9.29 -4.70 13.71
CA ILE A 263 9.51 -5.29 12.39
C ILE A 263 8.63 -4.58 11.38
N GLU A 264 9.24 -4.02 10.35
CA GLU A 264 8.56 -3.56 9.16
C GLU A 264 8.36 -4.75 8.21
N PHE A 265 7.28 -5.49 8.46
CA PHE A 265 6.90 -6.67 7.71
C PHE A 265 5.48 -6.49 7.19
N LEU A 266 5.20 -6.81 5.95
CA LEU A 266 3.88 -6.68 5.30
C LEU A 266 3.33 -5.26 5.13
N GLY A 267 3.90 -4.25 5.76
CA GLY A 267 3.32 -2.92 5.83
C GLY A 267 2.31 -2.76 6.96
N GLY A 268 1.62 -1.63 6.95
CA GLY A 268 0.63 -1.29 7.96
C GLY A 268 -0.77 -1.78 7.61
N SER A 269 -1.59 -1.92 8.62
CA SER A 269 -3.04 -1.92 8.47
C SER A 269 -3.55 -0.49 8.54
N VAL A 270 -4.41 -0.11 7.60
CA VAL A 270 -5.10 1.18 7.62
C VAL A 270 -6.57 0.94 7.80
N ILE A 271 -7.15 1.59 8.81
CA ILE A 271 -8.59 1.60 9.03
C ILE A 271 -9.08 3.01 8.71
N ARG A 272 -10.00 3.12 7.78
CA ARG A 272 -10.64 4.39 7.43
C ARG A 272 -12.12 4.29 7.71
N SER A 273 -12.67 5.28 8.41
CA SER A 273 -14.11 5.38 8.62
C SER A 273 -14.64 6.70 8.08
N ARG A 274 -15.88 6.66 7.61
CA ARG A 274 -16.66 7.85 7.28
C ARG A 274 -18.10 7.62 7.69
N PHE A 275 -18.63 8.55 8.46
CA PHE A 275 -19.99 8.56 8.94
C PHE A 275 -20.69 9.87 8.62
N GLU A 276 -21.94 9.76 8.21
CA GLU A 276 -22.89 10.87 8.12
C GLU A 276 -23.91 10.75 9.22
N ILE A 277 -24.13 11.83 9.94
CA ILE A 277 -25.06 11.89 11.08
C ILE A 277 -26.21 12.79 10.65
N ARG A 278 -27.42 12.32 10.83
CA ARG A 278 -28.64 12.96 10.37
C ARG A 278 -29.81 12.64 11.28
N ASN A 279 -30.98 13.26 11.03
CA ASN A 279 -32.22 13.00 11.74
C ASN A 279 -32.15 13.29 13.23
N TYR A 280 -31.49 14.41 13.62
CA TYR A 280 -31.45 14.85 15.00
C TYR A 280 -32.85 15.12 15.53
N ARG A 281 -33.16 14.55 16.68
CA ARG A 281 -34.36 14.83 17.51
C ARG A 281 -33.89 15.37 18.84
N PHE A 282 -34.34 16.56 19.19
CA PHE A 282 -33.90 17.24 20.40
C PHE A 282 -34.89 17.01 21.53
N ASN A 283 -34.35 16.81 22.72
CA ASN A 283 -35.06 16.55 23.97
C ASN A 283 -36.11 15.43 23.89
N PRO A 284 -35.82 14.27 23.27
CA PRO A 284 -36.71 13.12 23.33
C PRO A 284 -36.79 12.59 24.77
N GLU A 285 -37.92 11.97 25.14
CA GLU A 285 -38.02 11.24 26.39
C GLU A 285 -37.18 9.96 26.35
N LEU A 286 -35.99 10.00 26.97
CA LEU A 286 -35.06 8.86 27.04
C LEU A 286 -35.19 8.19 28.40
N VAL A 287 -35.47 6.89 28.38
CA VAL A 287 -35.55 6.09 29.61
C VAL A 287 -34.16 5.82 30.19
N GLU A 288 -33.98 5.90 31.48
CA GLU A 288 -32.70 5.68 32.18
C GLU A 288 -32.09 4.31 31.85
N SER A 289 -32.91 3.30 31.66
CA SER A 289 -32.46 1.93 31.32
C SER A 289 -31.72 1.86 29.99
N LEU A 290 -31.91 2.83 29.09
CA LEU A 290 -31.22 2.91 27.83
C LEU A 290 -29.70 3.04 28.04
N PHE A 291 -29.28 3.78 29.05
CA PHE A 291 -27.86 4.08 29.33
C PHE A 291 -27.17 3.01 30.19
N LEU A 292 -27.91 1.98 30.63
CA LEU A 292 -27.30 0.88 31.37
C LEU A 292 -26.40 0.01 30.47
N GLY A 293 -25.32 -0.53 31.05
CA GLY A 293 -24.33 -1.35 30.35
C GLY A 293 -23.31 -0.55 29.52
N GLY A 294 -22.68 -1.18 28.55
CA GLY A 294 -21.62 -0.56 27.74
C GLY A 294 -22.11 0.61 26.87
N ALA A 295 -21.25 1.57 26.59
CA ALA A 295 -21.56 2.72 25.74
C ALA A 295 -21.99 2.32 24.31
N VAL A 296 -21.45 1.23 23.80
CA VAL A 296 -21.83 0.64 22.51
C VAL A 296 -22.60 -0.66 22.73
N THR A 297 -23.79 -0.77 22.14
CA THR A 297 -24.64 -1.97 22.18
C THR A 297 -25.10 -2.34 20.78
N SER A 298 -25.67 -3.52 20.61
CA SER A 298 -26.17 -3.95 19.31
C SER A 298 -27.50 -4.66 19.41
N VAL A 299 -28.36 -4.48 18.43
CA VAL A 299 -29.53 -5.32 18.23
C VAL A 299 -29.13 -6.77 17.87
N PRO A 300 -30.01 -7.76 17.96
CA PRO A 300 -29.72 -9.14 17.57
C PRO A 300 -29.16 -9.25 16.16
N ALA A 301 -28.27 -10.23 15.92
CA ALA A 301 -27.55 -10.37 14.65
C ALA A 301 -28.49 -10.53 13.43
N ALA A 302 -29.65 -11.13 13.61
CA ALA A 302 -30.65 -11.28 12.54
C ALA A 302 -31.21 -9.91 12.11
N GLU A 303 -31.55 -9.05 13.06
CA GLU A 303 -32.06 -7.70 12.80
C GLU A 303 -31.01 -6.84 12.11
N ARG A 304 -29.75 -6.89 12.59
CA ARG A 304 -28.64 -6.14 11.99
C ARG A 304 -28.40 -6.48 10.52
N ARG A 305 -28.49 -7.77 10.15
CA ARG A 305 -28.30 -8.24 8.78
C ARG A 305 -29.44 -7.83 7.85
N ASN A 306 -30.65 -7.71 8.40
CA ASN A 306 -31.83 -7.34 7.62
C ASN A 306 -32.10 -5.84 7.57
N PHE A 307 -31.20 -5.01 8.12
CA PHE A 307 -31.33 -3.57 8.10
C PHE A 307 -31.35 -3.04 6.63
N PRO A 308 -32.34 -2.20 6.28
CA PRO A 308 -32.48 -1.69 4.91
C PRO A 308 -31.51 -0.56 4.65
N PHE A 309 -30.33 -0.88 4.12
CA PHE A 309 -29.38 0.13 3.67
C PHE A 309 -29.84 0.74 2.35
N GLU A 310 -29.76 2.08 2.25
CA GLU A 310 -30.18 2.86 1.07
C GLU A 310 -29.16 2.78 -0.08
N SER A 311 -27.88 2.58 0.22
CA SER A 311 -26.76 2.58 -0.72
C SER A 311 -26.06 1.22 -0.78
N GLY A 312 -25.43 0.90 -1.92
CA GLY A 312 -24.64 -0.31 -2.11
C GLY A 312 -23.39 -0.33 -1.21
N LEU A 313 -22.85 -1.52 -0.97
CA LEU A 313 -21.69 -1.71 -0.09
C LEU A 313 -20.41 -1.03 -0.63
N TYR A 314 -20.31 -0.90 -1.95
CA TYR A 314 -19.14 -0.33 -2.64
C TYR A 314 -19.42 1.01 -3.33
N ASP A 315 -20.62 1.57 -3.21
CA ASP A 315 -20.99 2.79 -3.92
C ASP A 315 -20.03 3.94 -3.58
N GLN A 316 -19.80 4.19 -2.30
CA GLN A 316 -18.90 5.24 -1.86
C GLN A 316 -17.45 5.01 -2.31
N LEU A 317 -16.99 3.75 -2.28
CA LEU A 317 -15.65 3.41 -2.72
C LEU A 317 -15.46 3.57 -4.23
N SER A 318 -16.52 3.32 -5.00
CA SER A 318 -16.55 3.53 -6.46
C SER A 318 -16.44 5.00 -6.82
N ASP A 319 -17.02 5.87 -6.01
CA ASP A 319 -17.02 7.33 -6.22
C ASP A 319 -15.72 7.98 -5.76
N GLU A 320 -15.17 7.56 -4.63
CA GLU A 320 -14.03 8.20 -3.96
C GLU A 320 -12.68 7.50 -4.20
N GLY A 321 -12.69 6.22 -4.61
CA GLY A 321 -11.49 5.42 -4.81
C GLY A 321 -10.87 4.89 -3.52
N LEU A 322 -9.67 4.31 -3.63
CA LEU A 322 -8.95 3.71 -2.50
C LEU A 322 -8.10 4.73 -1.71
N ASP A 323 -7.88 5.92 -2.27
CA ASP A 323 -7.06 6.96 -1.64
C ASP A 323 -7.79 7.64 -0.46
N PRO A 324 -7.05 8.27 0.47
CA PRO A 324 -7.65 9.07 1.53
C PRO A 324 -8.55 10.16 0.98
N SER A 325 -9.62 10.49 1.72
CA SER A 325 -10.45 11.64 1.36
C SER A 325 -9.61 12.93 1.33
N PRO A 326 -9.99 13.94 0.53
CA PRO A 326 -9.29 15.21 0.50
C PRO A 326 -9.13 15.85 1.90
N GLN A 327 -10.10 15.64 2.79
CA GLN A 327 -10.06 16.13 4.16
C GLN A 327 -8.95 15.46 4.98
N ILE A 328 -8.86 14.15 4.91
CA ILE A 328 -7.82 13.37 5.60
C ILE A 328 -6.42 13.64 5.03
N GLU A 329 -6.28 13.78 3.71
CA GLU A 329 -4.99 14.13 3.11
C GLU A 329 -4.57 15.56 3.45
N ALA A 330 -5.53 16.50 3.52
CA ALA A 330 -5.27 17.86 3.95
C ALA A 330 -4.67 17.92 5.36
N ILE A 331 -5.10 17.09 6.30
CA ILE A 331 -4.51 17.02 7.65
C ILE A 331 -3.02 16.70 7.58
N ARG A 332 -2.62 15.78 6.72
CA ARG A 332 -1.21 15.40 6.52
C ARG A 332 -0.37 16.56 5.98
N GLU A 333 -0.89 17.29 4.98
CA GLU A 333 -0.20 18.45 4.40
C GLU A 333 -0.13 19.60 5.38
N GLN A 334 -1.23 19.86 6.09
CA GLN A 334 -1.32 20.90 7.13
C GLN A 334 -0.32 20.66 8.26
N THR A 335 -0.25 19.42 8.74
CA THR A 335 0.67 19.05 9.81
C THR A 335 2.13 19.29 9.39
N ARG A 336 2.48 19.00 8.13
CA ARG A 336 3.80 19.30 7.59
C ARG A 336 4.08 20.81 7.52
N ALA A 337 3.09 21.59 7.11
CA ALA A 337 3.22 23.03 7.04
C ALA A 337 3.40 23.68 8.44
N ILE A 338 2.74 23.13 9.46
CA ILE A 338 2.76 23.66 10.84
C ILE A 338 4.09 23.32 11.55
N LEU A 339 4.55 22.09 11.44
CA LEU A 339 5.72 21.58 12.18
C LEU A 339 6.98 21.42 11.33
N GLY A 340 6.90 21.72 10.04
CA GLY A 340 8.04 21.59 9.13
C GLY A 340 8.47 20.14 8.91
N GLN A 341 9.78 19.88 9.06
CA GLN A 341 10.37 18.56 8.77
C GLN A 341 10.35 17.58 9.97
N ARG A 342 9.57 17.85 11.02
CA ARG A 342 9.51 16.93 12.16
C ARG A 342 8.82 15.63 11.77
N TYR A 343 9.37 14.55 12.29
CA TYR A 343 8.82 13.21 12.13
C TYR A 343 7.69 12.99 13.15
N LEU A 344 6.49 12.77 12.66
CA LEU A 344 5.28 12.58 13.46
C LEU A 344 4.73 11.16 13.29
N SER A 345 5.34 10.21 13.95
CA SER A 345 4.89 8.82 13.98
C SER A 345 5.09 8.25 15.37
N GLY A 346 4.13 7.49 15.86
CA GLY A 346 4.26 6.74 17.10
C GLY A 346 5.21 5.55 17.01
N LEU A 347 5.63 5.17 15.78
CA LEU A 347 6.53 4.05 15.56
C LEU A 347 8.00 4.46 15.69
N ASN A 348 8.83 3.51 16.12
CA ASN A 348 10.29 3.71 16.16
C ASN A 348 10.83 4.10 14.78
N PRO A 349 11.74 5.09 14.71
CA PRO A 349 12.37 5.46 13.45
C PRO A 349 13.29 4.37 12.90
N SER A 350 13.77 3.47 13.74
CA SER A 350 14.63 2.32 13.39
C SER A 350 13.87 1.03 13.59
N ARG A 351 13.73 0.21 12.54
CA ARG A 351 13.07 -1.10 12.63
C ARG A 351 13.77 -2.14 11.77
N LEU A 352 13.56 -3.41 12.08
CA LEU A 352 13.93 -4.50 11.17
C LEU A 352 13.08 -4.39 9.90
N HIS A 353 13.68 -4.56 8.72
CA HIS A 353 13.02 -4.48 7.43
C HIS A 353 12.99 -5.86 6.76
N VAL A 354 11.79 -6.40 6.61
CA VAL A 354 11.54 -7.71 5.99
C VAL A 354 10.56 -7.52 4.83
N PRO A 355 11.03 -7.08 3.64
CA PRO A 355 10.14 -6.86 2.50
C PRO A 355 9.53 -8.16 1.96
N PHE A 356 10.26 -9.27 2.03
CA PHE A 356 9.83 -10.59 1.58
C PHE A 356 10.38 -11.66 2.53
N VAL A 357 9.70 -12.79 2.66
CA VAL A 357 10.22 -13.95 3.40
C VAL A 357 11.56 -14.39 2.82
N SER A 358 11.72 -14.36 1.51
CA SER A 358 12.95 -14.68 0.80
C SER A 358 14.11 -13.71 1.03
N SER A 359 13.88 -12.57 1.70
CA SER A 359 14.96 -11.68 2.15
C SER A 359 15.60 -12.16 3.45
N VAL A 360 14.89 -12.97 4.23
CA VAL A 360 15.40 -13.61 5.46
C VAL A 360 15.97 -14.98 5.16
N TYR A 361 15.22 -15.79 4.42
CA TYR A 361 15.67 -17.11 4.00
C TYR A 361 15.18 -17.44 2.59
N ARG A 362 16.08 -17.95 1.75
CA ARG A 362 15.78 -18.53 0.45
C ARG A 362 16.77 -19.65 0.10
N TYR A 363 16.34 -20.54 -0.76
CA TYR A 363 17.14 -21.61 -1.31
C TYR A 363 17.00 -21.64 -2.82
N ASN A 364 18.12 -21.72 -3.53
CA ASN A 364 18.20 -21.92 -4.97
C ASN A 364 19.53 -22.59 -5.34
N ARG A 365 19.62 -23.09 -6.55
CA ARG A 365 20.79 -23.87 -7.01
C ARG A 365 22.08 -23.06 -7.13
N THR A 366 22.03 -21.74 -7.20
CA THR A 366 23.22 -20.88 -7.34
C THR A 366 23.71 -20.27 -6.06
N GLU A 367 22.90 -20.20 -5.02
CA GLU A 367 23.28 -19.69 -3.71
C GLU A 367 23.41 -20.79 -2.66
N GLY A 368 22.73 -21.94 -2.89
CA GLY A 368 22.40 -22.84 -1.80
C GLY A 368 21.43 -22.17 -0.84
N SER A 369 21.63 -22.31 0.46
CA SER A 369 20.90 -21.56 1.48
C SER A 369 21.43 -20.14 1.59
N PHE A 370 20.53 -19.16 1.53
CA PHE A 370 20.80 -17.76 1.81
C PHE A 370 20.09 -17.35 3.08
N VAL A 371 20.81 -16.66 3.98
CA VAL A 371 20.26 -16.07 5.20
C VAL A 371 20.57 -14.58 5.19
N GLY A 372 19.54 -13.75 5.47
CA GLY A 372 19.68 -12.30 5.44
C GLY A 372 18.88 -11.57 6.49
N VAL A 373 19.21 -10.30 6.65
CA VAL A 373 18.53 -9.34 7.54
C VAL A 373 18.50 -7.97 6.87
N GLY A 374 17.45 -7.21 7.13
CA GLY A 374 17.34 -5.83 6.69
C GLY A 374 17.00 -4.89 7.83
N THR A 375 17.32 -3.62 7.64
CA THR A 375 16.96 -2.53 8.55
C THR A 375 16.35 -1.36 7.80
N SER A 376 15.45 -0.66 8.43
CA SER A 376 14.82 0.56 7.96
C SER A 376 15.07 1.67 8.95
N PHE A 377 15.57 2.80 8.45
CA PHE A 377 15.78 4.02 9.24
C PHE A 377 14.99 5.16 8.61
N ARG A 378 14.10 5.77 9.37
CA ARG A 378 13.41 6.99 8.94
C ARG A 378 14.26 8.21 9.28
N LEU A 379 14.78 8.88 8.25
CA LEU A 379 15.65 10.06 8.37
C LEU A 379 14.87 11.38 8.44
N GLY A 380 13.55 11.28 8.56
CA GLY A 380 12.64 12.41 8.61
C GLY A 380 11.26 12.03 8.07
N PRO A 381 10.35 12.98 7.88
CA PRO A 381 8.97 12.70 7.47
C PRO A 381 8.86 12.15 6.03
N THR A 382 9.88 12.40 5.22
CA THR A 382 9.85 12.09 3.78
C THR A 382 10.97 11.19 3.31
N LEU A 383 11.96 10.86 4.14
CA LEU A 383 13.15 10.15 3.70
C LEU A 383 13.41 8.91 4.55
N ARG A 384 13.66 7.79 3.87
CA ARG A 384 13.95 6.49 4.51
C ARG A 384 15.21 5.89 3.93
N LEU A 385 16.07 5.36 4.80
CA LEU A 385 17.20 4.55 4.44
C LEU A 385 16.85 3.08 4.71
N LEU A 386 16.89 2.27 3.67
CA LEU A 386 16.65 0.83 3.72
C LEU A 386 17.97 0.14 3.48
N SER A 387 18.36 -0.80 4.34
CA SER A 387 19.52 -1.65 4.10
C SER A 387 19.10 -3.10 4.22
N ARG A 388 19.73 -3.97 3.46
CA ARG A 388 19.62 -5.42 3.60
C ARG A 388 20.94 -6.06 3.27
N GLY A 389 21.30 -7.07 4.00
CA GLY A 389 22.51 -7.85 3.78
C GLY A 389 22.26 -9.31 4.12
N GLY A 390 23.08 -10.19 3.61
CA GLY A 390 23.00 -11.61 3.89
C GLY A 390 24.17 -12.37 3.32
N TYR A 391 24.14 -13.70 3.53
CA TYR A 391 25.19 -14.60 3.14
C TYR A 391 24.62 -15.85 2.44
N ALA A 392 25.13 -16.15 1.26
CA ALA A 392 24.82 -17.34 0.48
C ALA A 392 25.82 -18.43 0.84
N VAL A 393 25.35 -19.47 1.55
CA VAL A 393 26.21 -20.51 2.15
C VAL A 393 26.86 -21.38 1.07
N GLY A 394 26.09 -21.83 0.08
CA GLY A 394 26.64 -22.70 -0.97
C GLY A 394 27.60 -21.97 -1.92
N ARG A 395 27.42 -20.67 -2.10
CA ARG A 395 28.30 -19.84 -2.93
C ARG A 395 29.45 -19.20 -2.13
N GLU A 396 29.41 -19.28 -0.81
CA GLU A 396 30.38 -18.65 0.10
C GLU A 396 30.55 -17.14 -0.13
N ASN A 397 29.43 -16.42 -0.36
CA ASN A 397 29.51 -15.03 -0.71
C ASN A 397 28.43 -14.17 -0.03
N GLY A 398 28.81 -12.95 0.33
CA GLY A 398 27.91 -11.97 0.92
C GLY A 398 27.13 -11.19 -0.13
N GLN A 399 26.01 -10.57 0.31
CA GLN A 399 25.20 -9.65 -0.48
C GLN A 399 24.87 -8.44 0.38
N LEU A 400 24.80 -7.26 -0.24
CA LEU A 400 24.45 -6.02 0.41
C LEU A 400 23.65 -5.14 -0.56
N ALA A 401 22.57 -4.53 -0.07
CA ALA A 401 21.87 -3.47 -0.78
C ALA A 401 21.49 -2.35 0.18
N ILE A 402 21.69 -1.11 -0.24
CA ILE A 402 21.34 0.10 0.51
C ILE A 402 20.51 0.96 -0.43
N ASN A 403 19.37 1.44 0.03
CA ASN A 403 18.45 2.24 -0.75
C ASN A 403 17.96 3.44 0.06
N LEU A 404 18.19 4.64 -0.46
CA LEU A 404 17.64 5.87 0.07
C LEU A 404 16.38 6.19 -0.74
N ARG A 405 15.23 6.25 -0.08
CA ARG A 405 13.93 6.38 -0.71
C ARG A 405 13.17 7.56 -0.13
N SER A 406 12.63 8.42 -1.00
CA SER A 406 11.69 9.43 -0.56
C SER A 406 10.28 8.85 -0.44
N SER A 407 9.53 9.39 0.49
CA SER A 407 8.09 9.20 0.63
C SER A 407 7.52 10.61 0.78
N PRO A 408 6.44 11.03 0.21
CA PRO A 408 5.21 10.33 -0.10
C PRO A 408 4.78 10.38 -1.58
N LYS A 409 3.72 9.65 -1.87
CA LYS A 409 2.91 9.75 -3.11
C LYS A 409 2.47 11.20 -3.39
N PRO A 410 2.25 11.58 -4.65
CA PRO A 410 2.29 10.76 -5.88
C PRO A 410 3.67 10.74 -6.56
N ARG A 411 4.69 11.30 -5.92
CA ARG A 411 6.07 11.37 -6.45
C ARG A 411 6.99 10.59 -5.54
N ARG A 412 7.90 9.84 -6.11
CA ARG A 412 8.90 9.08 -5.36
C ARG A 412 10.26 9.18 -6.03
N PHE A 413 11.27 9.45 -5.23
CA PHE A 413 12.67 9.35 -5.60
C PHE A 413 13.30 8.17 -4.86
N SER A 414 14.15 7.41 -5.51
CA SER A 414 14.99 6.41 -4.87
C SER A 414 16.39 6.39 -5.46
N LEU A 415 17.37 6.24 -4.58
CA LEU A 415 18.79 6.06 -4.92
C LEU A 415 19.25 4.77 -4.25
N GLY A 416 19.81 3.84 -5.01
CA GLY A 416 20.24 2.54 -4.52
C GLY A 416 21.67 2.23 -4.91
N VAL A 417 22.35 1.48 -4.03
CA VAL A 417 23.61 0.80 -4.31
C VAL A 417 23.47 -0.66 -3.86
N TRP A 418 23.99 -1.57 -4.66
CA TRP A 418 23.94 -2.99 -4.34
C TRP A 418 25.21 -3.71 -4.73
N TRP A 419 25.51 -4.74 -4.01
CA TRP A 419 26.64 -5.59 -4.25
C TRP A 419 26.19 -7.05 -4.23
N ASN A 420 26.49 -7.74 -5.32
CA ASN A 420 26.22 -9.16 -5.50
C ASN A 420 24.75 -9.56 -5.35
N GLU A 421 23.84 -8.66 -5.77
CA GLU A 421 22.40 -8.86 -5.65
C GLU A 421 21.91 -9.90 -6.66
N LEU A 422 21.08 -10.86 -6.20
CA LEU A 422 20.47 -11.89 -7.03
C LEU A 422 19.40 -11.32 -7.94
N GLN A 423 19.55 -11.49 -9.24
CA GLN A 423 18.59 -11.18 -10.29
C GLN A 423 18.12 -12.47 -10.98
N ASN A 424 17.10 -12.39 -11.83
CA ASN A 424 16.57 -13.52 -12.57
C ASN A 424 16.38 -13.12 -14.05
N ALA A 425 16.96 -13.87 -14.96
CA ALA A 425 16.85 -13.64 -16.40
C ALA A 425 15.43 -13.93 -16.90
N GLY A 426 15.06 -13.36 -18.05
CA GLY A 426 13.79 -13.67 -18.73
C GLY A 426 12.88 -12.51 -19.02
N GLY A 427 13.41 -11.28 -19.18
CA GLY A 427 12.69 -10.14 -19.78
C GLY A 427 11.36 -9.78 -19.11
N GLY A 428 11.29 -9.81 -17.78
CA GLY A 428 10.08 -9.42 -17.03
C GLY A 428 8.91 -10.42 -17.11
N LEU A 429 9.10 -11.61 -17.67
CA LEU A 429 8.09 -12.67 -17.65
C LEU A 429 7.90 -13.26 -16.25
N PRO A 430 6.68 -13.66 -15.87
CA PRO A 430 6.43 -14.24 -14.57
C PRO A 430 7.18 -15.54 -14.37
N GLY A 431 7.83 -15.66 -13.24
CA GLY A 431 8.44 -16.89 -12.75
C GLY A 431 7.80 -17.37 -11.47
N ALA A 432 8.30 -18.44 -10.87
CA ALA A 432 7.91 -18.83 -9.52
C ALA A 432 8.26 -17.72 -8.54
N SER A 433 7.44 -17.52 -7.49
CA SER A 433 7.85 -16.65 -6.39
C SER A 433 9.11 -17.23 -5.74
N ARG A 434 9.95 -16.37 -5.17
CA ARG A 434 11.19 -16.82 -4.49
C ARG A 434 10.89 -17.81 -3.36
N THR A 435 9.75 -17.66 -2.68
CA THR A 435 9.31 -18.59 -1.63
C THR A 435 8.86 -19.93 -2.20
N VAL A 436 8.05 -19.92 -3.27
CA VAL A 436 7.66 -21.17 -3.97
C VAL A 436 8.87 -21.84 -4.57
N ASN A 437 9.81 -21.08 -5.13
CA ASN A 437 11.07 -21.64 -5.64
C ASN A 437 11.92 -22.26 -4.54
N THR A 438 12.01 -21.62 -3.37
CA THR A 438 12.70 -22.15 -2.19
C THR A 438 12.09 -23.49 -1.75
N LEU A 439 10.76 -23.55 -1.63
CA LEU A 439 10.08 -24.81 -1.25
C LEU A 439 10.28 -25.89 -2.31
N SER A 440 10.18 -25.53 -3.58
CA SER A 440 10.39 -26.46 -4.68
C SER A 440 11.83 -27.01 -4.72
N GLY A 441 12.82 -26.12 -4.57
CA GLY A 441 14.23 -26.53 -4.53
C GLY A 441 14.57 -27.42 -3.34
N LEU A 442 13.99 -27.14 -2.17
CA LEU A 442 14.23 -27.94 -0.96
C LEU A 442 13.53 -29.31 -0.98
N LEU A 443 12.32 -29.40 -1.55
CA LEU A 443 11.46 -30.57 -1.45
C LEU A 443 11.50 -31.45 -2.68
N THR A 444 11.75 -30.89 -3.85
CA THR A 444 11.63 -31.63 -5.14
C THR A 444 12.83 -31.42 -6.05
N ASP A 445 13.87 -30.74 -5.60
CA ASP A 445 15.07 -30.41 -6.38
C ASP A 445 14.79 -29.63 -7.69
N ARG A 446 13.61 -28.99 -7.77
CA ARG A 446 13.19 -28.22 -8.95
C ARG A 446 13.36 -26.72 -8.69
N ASP A 447 14.29 -26.11 -9.43
CA ASP A 447 14.51 -24.67 -9.40
C ASP A 447 13.96 -24.03 -10.68
N TYR A 448 12.98 -23.11 -10.50
CA TYR A 448 12.28 -22.41 -11.56
C TYR A 448 12.81 -20.97 -11.75
N THR A 449 14.14 -20.80 -11.67
CA THR A 449 14.81 -19.53 -11.90
C THR A 449 16.00 -19.69 -12.84
N ASP A 450 16.45 -18.59 -13.44
CA ASP A 450 17.73 -18.48 -14.13
C ASP A 450 18.48 -17.28 -13.50
N PRO A 451 19.09 -17.54 -12.33
CA PRO A 451 19.68 -16.49 -11.53
C PRO A 451 21.02 -16.02 -12.07
N TYR A 452 21.25 -14.72 -11.96
CA TYR A 452 22.52 -14.07 -12.19
C TYR A 452 22.74 -12.99 -11.11
N PHE A 453 23.91 -12.40 -11.03
CA PHE A 453 24.26 -11.47 -9.97
C PHE A 453 24.63 -10.11 -10.53
N THR A 454 24.16 -9.06 -9.85
CA THR A 454 24.50 -7.69 -10.21
C THR A 454 25.14 -6.95 -9.04
N SER A 455 26.05 -6.03 -9.38
CA SER A 455 26.63 -5.07 -8.45
C SER A 455 26.66 -3.70 -9.09
N GLY A 456 26.11 -2.68 -8.42
CA GLY A 456 25.98 -1.38 -9.06
C GLY A 456 25.27 -0.34 -8.24
N ALA A 457 24.82 0.69 -8.95
CA ALA A 457 24.06 1.80 -8.41
C ALA A 457 22.95 2.22 -9.39
N GLY A 458 21.89 2.82 -8.86
CA GLY A 458 20.81 3.33 -9.69
C GLY A 458 19.98 4.39 -9.00
N VAL A 459 19.32 5.17 -9.84
CA VAL A 459 18.38 6.19 -9.41
C VAL A 459 17.04 5.95 -10.11
N ARG A 460 15.94 6.16 -9.41
CA ARG A 460 14.58 6.06 -9.97
C ARG A 460 13.75 7.24 -9.51
N TYR A 461 12.89 7.70 -10.39
CA TYR A 461 11.91 8.72 -10.10
C TYR A 461 10.56 8.32 -10.68
N GLY A 462 9.54 8.31 -9.82
CA GLY A 462 8.16 7.94 -10.17
C GLY A 462 7.19 9.10 -10.00
N TRP A 463 6.23 9.21 -10.92
CA TRP A 463 5.10 10.13 -10.88
C TRP A 463 3.80 9.35 -10.91
N GLY A 464 2.76 9.91 -10.27
CA GLY A 464 1.42 9.34 -10.25
C GLY A 464 1.34 8.00 -9.52
N LEU A 465 2.33 7.68 -8.69
CA LEU A 465 2.32 6.45 -7.89
C LEU A 465 1.11 6.42 -6.97
N GLY A 466 0.34 5.33 -7.01
CA GLY A 466 -0.92 5.19 -6.28
C GLY A 466 -2.14 5.81 -6.98
N THR A 467 -1.98 6.46 -8.14
CA THR A 467 -3.08 6.92 -8.98
C THR A 467 -3.39 5.92 -10.11
N PRO A 468 -4.51 6.06 -10.84
CA PRO A 468 -4.83 5.17 -11.95
C PRO A 468 -3.78 5.12 -13.07
N ARG A 469 -2.88 6.08 -13.14
CA ARG A 469 -1.79 6.13 -14.11
C ARG A 469 -0.50 6.57 -13.44
N SER A 470 0.57 5.83 -13.66
CA SER A 470 1.88 6.17 -13.16
C SER A 470 2.96 6.00 -14.23
N ILE A 471 4.04 6.76 -14.08
CA ILE A 471 5.24 6.62 -14.88
C ILE A 471 6.44 6.59 -13.93
N GLU A 472 7.36 5.65 -14.16
CA GLU A 472 8.62 5.57 -13.44
C GLU A 472 9.78 5.61 -14.44
N VAL A 473 10.78 6.43 -14.16
CA VAL A 473 12.01 6.52 -14.96
C VAL A 473 13.17 6.18 -14.05
N GLY A 474 14.00 5.23 -14.47
CA GLY A 474 15.19 4.79 -13.75
C GLY A 474 16.44 4.89 -14.63
N ALA A 475 17.59 5.11 -13.99
CA ALA A 475 18.90 4.94 -14.61
C ALA A 475 19.74 4.03 -13.70
N VAL A 476 20.39 3.05 -14.30
CA VAL A 476 21.23 2.07 -13.60
C VAL A 476 22.60 1.97 -14.24
N TRP A 477 23.58 1.73 -13.40
CA TRP A 477 24.92 1.33 -13.79
C TRP A 477 25.29 0.12 -12.94
N GLU A 478 25.40 -1.03 -13.57
CA GLU A 478 25.59 -2.28 -12.86
C GLU A 478 26.53 -3.22 -13.65
N ARG A 479 27.24 -4.07 -12.91
CA ARG A 479 28.05 -5.15 -13.49
C ARG A 479 27.31 -6.46 -13.31
N HIS A 480 27.14 -7.19 -14.39
CA HIS A 480 26.49 -8.49 -14.46
C HIS A 480 27.51 -9.62 -14.38
N ARG A 481 27.15 -10.70 -13.70
CA ARG A 481 27.91 -11.95 -13.59
C ARG A 481 26.99 -13.15 -13.66
N SER A 482 27.38 -14.18 -14.37
CA SER A 482 26.65 -15.42 -14.46
C SER A 482 26.54 -16.13 -13.11
N GLY A 483 25.41 -16.81 -12.89
CA GLY A 483 25.27 -17.80 -11.83
C GLY A 483 25.88 -19.13 -12.25
N THR A 484 26.38 -19.89 -11.29
CA THR A 484 26.81 -21.27 -11.46
C THR A 484 26.08 -22.17 -10.48
N ASN A 485 25.79 -23.41 -10.84
CA ASN A 485 25.22 -24.35 -9.90
C ASN A 485 26.26 -24.68 -8.81
N VAL A 486 25.88 -24.43 -7.56
CA VAL A 486 26.70 -24.74 -6.38
C VAL A 486 26.07 -25.84 -5.52
N VAL A 487 24.84 -26.21 -5.84
CA VAL A 487 24.09 -27.31 -5.20
C VAL A 487 23.56 -28.19 -6.31
N GLU A 488 23.87 -29.47 -6.24
CA GLU A 488 23.46 -30.47 -7.23
C GLU A 488 22.08 -31.05 -6.89
N ASP A 489 21.84 -31.34 -5.60
CA ASP A 489 20.63 -31.99 -5.11
C ASP A 489 19.95 -31.14 -3.97
N GLY A 490 18.63 -31.08 -3.97
CA GLY A 490 17.83 -30.52 -2.87
C GLY A 490 17.69 -31.51 -1.69
N LEU A 491 17.13 -31.02 -0.57
CA LEU A 491 16.92 -31.85 0.62
C LEU A 491 15.94 -33.00 0.43
N GLY A 492 15.04 -32.93 -0.55
CA GLY A 492 14.00 -33.91 -0.82
C GLY A 492 14.36 -34.94 -1.89
N GLY A 493 15.35 -34.68 -2.73
CA GLY A 493 15.73 -35.48 -3.90
C GLY A 493 14.51 -35.87 -4.76
N ASP A 494 14.62 -35.89 -6.07
CA ASP A 494 13.59 -36.48 -6.93
C ASP A 494 13.99 -37.94 -7.19
N PRO A 495 13.25 -38.94 -6.65
CA PRO A 495 13.59 -40.37 -6.84
C PRO A 495 13.51 -40.81 -8.30
N ALA A 496 12.94 -40.01 -9.20
CA ALA A 496 12.88 -40.30 -10.64
C ALA A 496 14.04 -39.64 -11.41
N ARG A 497 14.94 -38.90 -10.76
CA ARG A 497 16.10 -38.27 -11.38
C ARG A 497 17.39 -39.02 -11.02
N GLU A 498 18.23 -39.24 -12.01
CA GLU A 498 19.61 -39.64 -11.75
C GLU A 498 20.33 -38.54 -11.00
N SER A 499 21.02 -38.89 -9.91
CA SER A 499 21.77 -37.97 -9.06
C SER A 499 22.79 -37.21 -9.92
N GLY A 500 22.79 -35.85 -9.80
CA GLY A 500 23.75 -35.01 -10.48
C GLY A 500 23.25 -34.22 -11.71
N THR A 501 21.93 -34.18 -11.99
CA THR A 501 21.39 -33.53 -13.20
C THR A 501 20.48 -32.34 -12.90
N SER A 502 20.87 -31.40 -12.01
CA SER A 502 20.21 -30.08 -11.94
C SER A 502 20.33 -29.38 -13.29
N ARG A 503 19.21 -28.78 -13.76
CA ARG A 503 19.23 -27.98 -14.98
C ARG A 503 20.33 -26.90 -14.90
N PRO A 504 21.24 -26.77 -15.89
CA PRO A 504 22.23 -25.71 -15.88
C PRO A 504 21.61 -24.31 -15.82
N VAL A 505 22.27 -23.36 -15.16
CA VAL A 505 21.88 -21.98 -15.15
C VAL A 505 22.15 -21.36 -16.52
N LEU A 506 21.26 -20.47 -16.96
CA LEU A 506 21.50 -19.68 -18.16
C LEU A 506 22.72 -18.79 -17.96
N SER A 507 23.76 -18.98 -18.76
CA SER A 507 24.86 -18.03 -18.80
C SER A 507 24.37 -16.71 -19.36
N VAL A 508 24.68 -15.61 -18.65
CA VAL A 508 24.33 -14.26 -19.07
C VAL A 508 25.52 -13.57 -19.72
N ASP A 509 25.25 -12.51 -20.47
CA ASP A 509 26.31 -11.64 -20.95
C ASP A 509 26.90 -10.90 -19.76
N GLU A 510 28.18 -11.12 -19.46
CA GLU A 510 28.88 -10.53 -18.33
C GLU A 510 29.48 -9.19 -18.73
N GLY A 511 29.60 -8.26 -17.78
CA GLY A 511 30.19 -6.95 -17.99
C GLY A 511 29.38 -5.82 -17.40
N ASP A 512 29.74 -4.60 -17.76
CA ASP A 512 29.10 -3.37 -17.27
C ASP A 512 27.89 -3.02 -18.16
N ASP A 513 26.72 -2.93 -17.53
CA ASP A 513 25.49 -2.47 -18.16
C ASP A 513 25.12 -1.04 -17.67
N ARG A 514 24.79 -0.18 -18.59
CA ARG A 514 24.29 1.17 -18.33
C ARG A 514 22.97 1.35 -19.04
N ALA A 515 21.90 1.48 -18.29
CA ALA A 515 20.57 1.50 -18.89
C ALA A 515 19.68 2.58 -18.29
N ILE A 516 18.77 3.09 -19.12
CA ILE A 516 17.61 3.87 -18.72
C ILE A 516 16.38 2.97 -18.88
N GLU A 517 15.59 2.88 -17.85
CA GLU A 517 14.34 2.13 -17.84
C GLU A 517 13.17 3.09 -17.65
N VAL A 518 12.14 2.94 -18.47
CA VAL A 518 10.90 3.73 -18.39
C VAL A 518 9.75 2.76 -18.29
N THR A 519 8.99 2.85 -17.20
CA THR A 519 7.79 2.04 -17.00
C THR A 519 6.57 2.93 -16.92
N TYR A 520 5.57 2.66 -17.74
CA TYR A 520 4.24 3.24 -17.65
C TYR A 520 3.27 2.18 -17.14
N ALA A 521 2.44 2.50 -16.16
CA ALA A 521 1.37 1.63 -15.68
C ALA A 521 0.03 2.36 -15.67
N ALA A 522 -1.03 1.64 -16.04
CA ALA A 522 -2.41 2.11 -16.02
C ALA A 522 -3.30 1.06 -15.38
N ARG A 523 -4.14 1.48 -14.42
CA ARG A 523 -5.08 0.61 -13.71
C ARG A 523 -6.44 1.26 -13.63
N THR A 524 -7.49 0.47 -13.81
CA THR A 524 -8.88 0.90 -13.60
C THR A 524 -9.59 -0.17 -12.80
N ALA A 525 -9.62 -0.01 -11.47
CA ALA A 525 -10.17 -0.99 -10.54
C ALA A 525 -11.64 -1.37 -10.88
N ALA A 526 -12.48 -0.39 -11.15
CA ALA A 526 -13.89 -0.59 -11.52
C ALA A 526 -14.10 -1.40 -12.82
N ARG A 527 -13.08 -1.52 -13.68
CA ARG A 527 -13.13 -2.28 -14.93
C ARG A 527 -12.26 -3.53 -14.91
N GLY A 528 -11.57 -3.81 -13.81
CA GLY A 528 -10.62 -4.92 -13.71
C GLY A 528 -9.51 -4.86 -14.76
N PHE A 529 -9.08 -3.65 -15.17
CA PHE A 529 -8.09 -3.44 -16.21
C PHE A 529 -6.76 -3.03 -15.60
N GLU A 530 -5.71 -3.77 -15.94
CA GLU A 530 -4.32 -3.43 -15.63
C GLU A 530 -3.48 -3.50 -16.90
N SER A 531 -2.64 -2.50 -17.10
CA SER A 531 -1.70 -2.47 -18.23
C SER A 531 -0.38 -1.87 -17.79
N SER A 532 0.73 -2.44 -18.24
CA SER A 532 2.05 -1.89 -18.05
C SER A 532 2.89 -2.02 -19.31
N ALA A 533 3.68 -0.98 -19.60
CA ALA A 533 4.64 -0.98 -20.68
C ALA A 533 5.99 -0.54 -20.12
N THR A 534 7.04 -1.31 -20.38
CA THR A 534 8.40 -0.98 -19.95
C THR A 534 9.33 -0.98 -21.15
N GLY A 535 10.17 0.05 -21.22
CA GLY A 535 11.26 0.16 -22.16
C GLY A 535 12.58 0.25 -21.42
N ARG A 536 13.56 -0.60 -21.79
CA ARG A 536 14.93 -0.54 -21.30
C ARG A 536 15.83 -0.16 -22.48
N PHE A 537 16.54 0.92 -22.34
CA PHE A 537 17.47 1.50 -23.33
C PHE A 537 18.84 1.44 -22.69
N GLY A 538 19.69 0.53 -23.14
CA GLY A 538 20.93 0.23 -22.46
C GLY A 538 22.12 0.10 -23.38
N ARG A 539 23.27 -0.02 -22.75
CA ARG A 539 24.54 -0.35 -23.38
C ARG A 539 25.28 -1.35 -22.48
N MET A 540 25.38 -2.57 -22.98
CA MET A 540 26.15 -3.65 -22.33
C MET A 540 27.56 -3.61 -22.88
N GLU A 541 28.54 -3.31 -22.02
CA GLU A 541 29.90 -2.97 -22.46
C GLU A 541 29.87 -1.84 -23.52
N GLU A 542 30.11 -2.17 -24.77
CA GLU A 542 30.08 -1.21 -25.90
C GLU A 542 28.86 -1.38 -26.82
N GLN A 543 28.05 -2.44 -26.64
CA GLN A 543 26.94 -2.77 -27.51
C GLN A 543 25.64 -2.12 -27.03
N PRO A 544 25.05 -1.19 -27.81
CA PRO A 544 23.77 -0.61 -27.49
C PRO A 544 22.63 -1.60 -27.72
N TYR A 545 21.63 -1.57 -26.86
CA TYR A 545 20.44 -2.41 -27.00
C TYR A 545 19.17 -1.69 -26.56
N VAL A 546 18.03 -2.19 -27.05
CA VAL A 546 16.69 -1.79 -26.65
C VAL A 546 15.87 -3.05 -26.37
N SER A 547 15.16 -3.05 -25.24
CA SER A 547 14.21 -4.08 -24.92
C SER A 547 12.88 -3.44 -24.48
N LEU A 548 11.81 -3.80 -25.14
CA LEU A 548 10.46 -3.27 -24.90
C LEU A 548 9.54 -4.43 -24.57
N TRP A 549 8.70 -4.28 -23.52
CA TRP A 549 7.63 -5.24 -23.25
C TRP A 549 6.38 -4.56 -22.76
N TRP A 550 5.27 -5.15 -23.11
CA TRP A 550 3.95 -4.68 -22.72
C TRP A 550 3.14 -5.85 -22.19
N ALA A 551 2.44 -5.62 -21.09
CA ALA A 551 1.53 -6.58 -20.47
C ALA A 551 0.19 -5.91 -20.18
N THR A 552 -0.91 -6.59 -20.48
CA THR A 552 -2.26 -6.14 -20.15
C THR A 552 -3.07 -7.31 -19.64
N THR A 553 -3.82 -7.09 -18.57
CA THR A 553 -4.76 -8.04 -18.00
C THR A 553 -6.14 -7.38 -17.89
N LEU A 554 -7.17 -8.08 -18.32
CA LEU A 554 -8.57 -7.70 -18.17
C LEU A 554 -9.28 -8.78 -17.37
N ARG A 555 -9.90 -8.39 -16.26
CA ARG A 555 -10.69 -9.27 -15.40
C ARG A 555 -12.13 -8.76 -15.36
N ARG A 556 -13.10 -9.64 -15.58
CA ARG A 556 -14.51 -9.34 -15.48
C ARG A 556 -15.27 -10.38 -14.66
N GLU A 557 -16.05 -9.91 -13.73
CA GLU A 557 -17.07 -10.73 -13.06
C GLU A 557 -18.35 -10.71 -13.89
N LEU A 558 -18.83 -11.89 -14.28
CA LEU A 558 -19.96 -12.06 -15.20
C LEU A 558 -21.30 -12.21 -14.51
N HIS A 559 -21.34 -12.65 -13.25
CA HIS A 559 -22.58 -12.94 -12.54
C HIS A 559 -22.38 -12.81 -11.02
N GLU A 560 -23.45 -12.49 -10.31
CA GLU A 560 -23.50 -12.52 -8.84
C GLU A 560 -23.12 -13.89 -8.21
N ARG A 561 -22.99 -14.93 -9.04
CA ARG A 561 -22.60 -16.29 -8.64
C ARG A 561 -21.10 -16.51 -8.58
N GLY A 562 -20.26 -15.49 -8.69
CA GLY A 562 -18.80 -15.61 -8.55
C GLY A 562 -18.10 -16.23 -9.75
N THR A 563 -18.65 -16.07 -10.97
CA THR A 563 -17.95 -16.44 -12.21
C THR A 563 -17.06 -15.27 -12.65
N THR A 564 -15.77 -15.53 -12.84
CA THR A 564 -14.79 -14.53 -13.28
C THR A 564 -14.14 -14.97 -14.58
N LEU A 565 -14.04 -14.06 -15.56
CA LEU A 565 -13.20 -14.22 -16.74
C LEU A 565 -11.97 -13.33 -16.62
N GLU A 566 -10.82 -13.88 -16.94
CA GLU A 566 -9.54 -13.16 -17.01
C GLU A 566 -8.88 -13.42 -18.35
N ALA A 567 -8.38 -12.36 -18.99
CA ALA A 567 -7.60 -12.44 -20.22
C ALA A 567 -6.34 -11.59 -20.06
N GLY A 568 -5.17 -12.19 -20.33
CA GLY A 568 -3.87 -11.54 -20.25
C GLY A 568 -3.12 -11.65 -21.56
N VAL A 569 -2.56 -10.54 -22.03
CA VAL A 569 -1.67 -10.46 -23.19
C VAL A 569 -0.34 -9.92 -22.77
N ARG A 570 0.74 -10.52 -23.28
CA ARG A 570 2.10 -10.00 -23.14
C ARG A 570 2.81 -10.04 -24.49
N VAL A 571 3.49 -8.94 -24.81
CA VAL A 571 4.26 -8.80 -26.03
C VAL A 571 5.61 -8.22 -25.68
N GLY A 572 6.66 -8.72 -26.28
CA GLY A 572 8.01 -8.20 -26.08
C GLY A 572 8.83 -8.22 -27.35
N VAL A 573 9.73 -7.24 -27.46
CA VAL A 573 10.71 -7.14 -28.55
C VAL A 573 12.01 -6.58 -28.01
N SER A 574 13.12 -7.18 -28.39
CA SER A 574 14.48 -6.71 -28.10
C SER A 574 15.31 -6.68 -29.37
N THR A 575 16.31 -5.80 -29.41
CA THR A 575 17.29 -5.75 -30.52
C THR A 575 18.13 -7.03 -30.55
N GLU A 576 18.79 -7.26 -31.67
CA GLU A 576 19.66 -8.44 -31.85
C GLU A 576 20.82 -8.49 -30.84
N ASP A 577 21.36 -7.32 -30.48
CA ASP A 577 22.48 -7.19 -29.54
C ASP A 577 22.02 -7.07 -28.07
N ALA A 578 20.74 -7.31 -27.80
CA ALA A 578 20.24 -7.27 -26.41
C ALA A 578 20.88 -8.39 -25.58
N PRO A 579 21.33 -8.09 -24.35
CA PRO A 579 21.92 -9.10 -23.47
C PRO A 579 20.97 -10.27 -23.22
N VAL A 580 21.51 -11.48 -23.14
CA VAL A 580 20.74 -12.73 -22.95
C VAL A 580 19.80 -12.66 -21.75
N GLN A 581 20.19 -11.99 -20.67
CA GLN A 581 19.37 -11.82 -19.48
C GLN A 581 18.14 -10.93 -19.68
N THR A 582 18.08 -10.15 -20.75
CA THR A 582 16.97 -9.25 -21.07
C THR A 582 16.00 -9.79 -22.11
N ILE A 583 16.31 -10.90 -22.78
CA ILE A 583 15.45 -11.54 -23.78
C ILE A 583 14.35 -12.39 -23.13
N PHE A 584 13.42 -12.89 -23.93
CA PHE A 584 12.20 -13.53 -23.46
C PHE A 584 12.32 -15.03 -23.42
N LEU A 585 11.77 -15.66 -22.37
CA LEU A 585 11.84 -17.10 -22.09
C LEU A 585 10.44 -17.63 -21.86
N LEU A 586 9.88 -18.41 -22.81
CA LEU A 586 8.59 -19.09 -22.67
C LEU A 586 8.77 -20.57 -22.38
N GLY A 587 7.72 -21.21 -21.88
CA GLY A 587 7.66 -22.62 -21.52
C GLY A 587 7.44 -22.84 -20.03
N GLY A 588 6.67 -23.84 -19.68
CA GLY A 588 6.35 -24.22 -18.33
C GLY A 588 5.39 -23.29 -17.62
N ARG A 589 5.31 -23.45 -16.32
CA ARG A 589 4.42 -22.73 -15.40
C ARG A 589 4.38 -21.23 -15.65
N HIS A 590 3.21 -20.65 -15.53
CA HIS A 590 2.90 -19.21 -15.73
C HIS A 590 2.96 -18.71 -17.17
N THR A 591 3.53 -19.46 -18.12
CA THR A 591 3.56 -19.11 -19.54
C THR A 591 2.83 -20.16 -20.38
N LEU A 592 3.50 -21.26 -20.71
CA LEU A 592 2.97 -22.37 -21.49
C LEU A 592 3.08 -23.68 -20.69
N PRO A 593 2.15 -23.97 -19.74
CA PRO A 593 2.17 -25.19 -18.97
C PRO A 593 2.15 -26.44 -19.88
N GLY A 594 2.92 -27.45 -19.51
CA GLY A 594 3.07 -28.70 -20.30
C GLY A 594 4.22 -28.67 -21.30
N TYR A 595 4.97 -27.58 -21.37
CA TYR A 595 6.28 -27.55 -22.04
C TYR A 595 7.40 -27.40 -21.00
N PRO A 596 8.64 -27.85 -21.31
CA PRO A 596 9.75 -27.69 -20.38
C PRO A 596 9.94 -26.23 -19.97
N PHE A 597 10.24 -26.00 -18.70
CA PHE A 597 10.35 -24.66 -18.13
C PHE A 597 11.37 -23.83 -18.90
N ARG A 598 10.91 -22.68 -19.44
CA ARG A 598 11.73 -21.71 -20.19
C ARG A 598 12.53 -22.29 -21.33
N SER A 599 11.99 -23.29 -22.02
CA SER A 599 12.66 -23.96 -23.14
C SER A 599 12.68 -23.15 -24.42
N PHE A 600 11.74 -22.21 -24.56
CA PHE A 600 11.65 -21.36 -25.75
C PHE A 600 12.23 -19.97 -25.47
N ILE A 601 13.19 -19.56 -26.28
CA ILE A 601 13.92 -18.31 -26.16
C ILE A 601 13.71 -17.46 -27.41
N GLY A 602 13.67 -16.14 -27.28
CA GLY A 602 13.60 -15.23 -28.42
C GLY A 602 13.78 -13.77 -28.06
N ASN A 603 14.21 -12.96 -29.03
CA ASN A 603 14.21 -11.50 -28.94
C ASN A 603 12.80 -10.94 -29.11
N GLN A 604 11.89 -11.72 -29.68
CA GLN A 604 10.49 -11.35 -29.87
C GLN A 604 9.62 -12.39 -29.21
N MET A 605 8.53 -11.93 -28.59
CA MET A 605 7.56 -12.85 -28.01
C MET A 605 6.15 -12.27 -28.03
N ALA A 606 5.17 -13.17 -28.12
CA ALA A 606 3.77 -12.88 -27.79
C ALA A 606 3.22 -14.03 -26.96
N LEU A 607 2.45 -13.70 -25.93
CA LEU A 607 1.80 -14.67 -25.04
C LEU A 607 0.38 -14.18 -24.74
N LEU A 608 -0.61 -15.03 -25.01
CA LEU A 608 -2.01 -14.87 -24.61
C LEU A 608 -2.32 -15.92 -23.55
N ARG A 609 -3.02 -15.53 -22.50
CA ARG A 609 -3.60 -16.44 -21.51
C ARG A 609 -5.04 -16.03 -21.24
N VAL A 610 -5.94 -17.00 -21.22
CA VAL A 610 -7.34 -16.82 -20.85
C VAL A 610 -7.70 -17.79 -19.75
N GLU A 611 -8.54 -17.36 -18.83
CA GLU A 611 -8.97 -18.16 -17.70
C GLU A 611 -10.45 -17.87 -17.37
N ALA A 612 -11.20 -18.92 -17.11
CA ALA A 612 -12.56 -18.84 -16.58
C ALA A 612 -12.59 -19.53 -15.23
N SER A 613 -13.00 -18.83 -14.19
CA SER A 613 -13.04 -19.34 -12.82
C SER A 613 -14.44 -19.27 -12.26
N GLN A 614 -14.84 -20.25 -11.45
CA GLN A 614 -16.11 -20.34 -10.76
C GLN A 614 -15.90 -20.61 -9.29
N ALA A 615 -16.38 -19.73 -8.42
CA ALA A 615 -16.42 -20.00 -6.98
C ALA A 615 -17.47 -21.11 -6.72
N VAL A 616 -17.02 -22.23 -6.19
CA VAL A 616 -17.87 -23.37 -5.82
C VAL A 616 -18.27 -23.28 -4.36
N LEU A 617 -17.31 -22.95 -3.50
CA LEU A 617 -17.50 -22.73 -2.07
C LEU A 617 -16.73 -21.46 -1.67
N ALA A 618 -17.34 -20.31 -1.91
CA ALA A 618 -16.70 -19.03 -1.60
C ALA A 618 -16.51 -18.89 -0.07
N PRO A 619 -15.35 -18.41 0.37
CA PRO A 619 -14.14 -18.06 -0.36
C PRO A 619 -13.09 -19.20 -0.41
N TRP A 620 -13.48 -20.44 -0.05
CA TRP A 620 -12.57 -21.56 0.22
C TRP A 620 -12.12 -22.32 -1.02
N LEU A 621 -13.01 -22.45 -2.03
CA LEU A 621 -12.76 -23.25 -3.22
C LEU A 621 -13.29 -22.56 -4.46
N THR A 622 -12.39 -22.29 -5.40
CA THR A 622 -12.67 -21.85 -6.75
C THR A 622 -12.10 -22.89 -7.74
N VAL A 623 -12.89 -23.30 -8.70
CA VAL A 623 -12.41 -24.13 -9.84
C VAL A 623 -12.18 -23.20 -11.04
N HIS A 624 -11.22 -23.56 -11.89
CA HIS A 624 -10.97 -22.80 -13.09
C HIS A 624 -10.47 -23.68 -14.23
N ILE A 625 -10.70 -23.20 -15.44
CA ILE A 625 -10.09 -23.71 -16.67
C ILE A 625 -9.28 -22.60 -17.31
N PHE A 626 -8.21 -22.95 -17.98
CA PHE A 626 -7.37 -21.98 -18.67
C PHE A 626 -6.85 -22.48 -20.01
N GLY A 627 -6.55 -21.53 -20.88
CA GLY A 627 -5.83 -21.74 -22.12
C GLY A 627 -4.70 -20.73 -22.24
N ALA A 628 -3.59 -21.11 -22.84
CA ALA A 628 -2.49 -20.25 -23.18
C ALA A 628 -1.98 -20.51 -24.58
N ALA A 629 -1.54 -19.47 -25.27
CA ALA A 629 -0.90 -19.57 -26.58
C ALA A 629 0.28 -18.60 -26.63
N GLY A 630 1.42 -19.07 -27.11
CA GLY A 630 2.61 -18.22 -27.13
C GLY A 630 3.55 -18.57 -28.29
N VAL A 631 4.32 -17.57 -28.67
CA VAL A 631 5.30 -17.67 -29.74
C VAL A 631 6.54 -16.86 -29.38
N THR A 632 7.72 -17.39 -29.74
CA THR A 632 8.98 -16.65 -29.71
C THR A 632 9.62 -16.67 -31.09
N GLY A 633 10.38 -15.63 -31.38
CA GLY A 633 11.13 -15.50 -32.64
C GLY A 633 12.53 -14.99 -32.37
N PHE A 634 13.48 -15.39 -33.23
CA PHE A 634 14.84 -14.91 -33.19
C PHE A 634 15.07 -13.88 -34.28
N ALA A 635 15.74 -12.79 -33.89
CA ALA A 635 16.48 -11.96 -34.84
C ALA A 635 18.00 -12.23 -34.74
N ARG A 636 18.48 -12.82 -33.65
CA ARG A 636 19.89 -13.13 -33.39
C ARG A 636 20.23 -14.56 -33.89
N THR A 637 21.32 -14.71 -34.60
CA THR A 637 21.76 -15.98 -35.19
C THR A 637 22.55 -16.91 -34.27
N SER A 638 23.02 -16.40 -33.11
CA SER A 638 23.78 -17.20 -32.16
C SER A 638 23.45 -16.84 -30.71
N PHE A 639 22.93 -17.81 -29.95
CA PHE A 639 22.89 -17.73 -28.50
C PHE A 639 23.96 -18.66 -27.91
N PRO A 640 24.56 -18.30 -26.75
CA PRO A 640 25.41 -19.25 -26.04
C PRO A 640 24.58 -20.47 -25.72
N ASP A 641 25.01 -21.65 -26.20
CA ASP A 641 24.38 -22.93 -25.88
C ASP A 641 24.69 -23.26 -24.41
N PRO A 642 23.71 -23.30 -23.51
CA PRO A 642 23.93 -23.61 -22.10
C PRO A 642 24.05 -25.11 -21.85
N GLY A 643 24.20 -25.96 -22.91
CA GLY A 643 24.24 -27.40 -22.80
C GLY A 643 22.87 -28.09 -22.64
N TRP A 644 21.78 -27.29 -22.62
CA TRP A 644 20.40 -27.79 -22.75
C TRP A 644 19.69 -26.94 -23.79
N LEU A 645 19.08 -27.60 -24.75
CA LEU A 645 18.62 -26.98 -25.98
C LEU A 645 17.52 -25.96 -25.68
N ARG A 646 17.79 -24.69 -25.93
CA ARG A 646 16.80 -23.63 -26.07
C ARG A 646 16.63 -23.34 -27.55
N GLN A 647 15.39 -23.29 -27.98
CA GLN A 647 15.01 -23.00 -29.36
C GLN A 647 13.85 -22.02 -29.37
N ASP A 648 13.56 -21.45 -30.52
CA ASP A 648 12.28 -20.73 -30.69
C ASP A 648 11.11 -21.73 -30.66
N THR A 649 9.89 -21.21 -30.68
CA THR A 649 8.69 -22.05 -30.60
C THR A 649 8.39 -22.78 -31.91
N ASP A 650 9.09 -22.48 -33.01
CA ASP A 650 8.74 -22.97 -34.35
C ASP A 650 7.22 -22.89 -34.61
N GLY A 651 6.71 -21.65 -34.61
CA GLY A 651 5.29 -21.35 -34.65
C GLY A 651 4.64 -21.16 -33.29
N VAL A 652 3.31 -21.15 -33.25
CA VAL A 652 2.55 -20.94 -32.02
C VAL A 652 2.45 -22.24 -31.23
N LYS A 653 2.90 -22.24 -29.99
CA LYS A 653 2.67 -23.31 -29.00
C LYS A 653 1.44 -22.94 -28.15
N SER A 654 0.62 -23.93 -27.86
CA SER A 654 -0.58 -23.75 -27.06
C SER A 654 -0.66 -24.77 -25.92
N SER A 655 -1.33 -24.39 -24.86
CA SER A 655 -1.60 -25.23 -23.70
C SER A 655 -3.03 -25.01 -23.21
N ALA A 656 -3.61 -26.03 -22.60
CA ALA A 656 -4.87 -25.94 -21.90
C ALA A 656 -4.80 -26.74 -20.60
N GLY A 657 -5.65 -26.35 -19.64
CA GLY A 657 -5.64 -27.02 -18.36
C GLY A 657 -6.82 -26.61 -17.48
N LEU A 658 -6.85 -27.22 -16.33
CA LEU A 658 -7.82 -26.95 -15.29
C LEU A 658 -7.11 -26.88 -13.93
N GLY A 659 -7.74 -26.26 -12.96
CA GLY A 659 -7.14 -26.18 -11.65
C GLY A 659 -8.11 -25.76 -10.55
N LEU A 660 -7.55 -25.72 -9.37
CA LEU A 660 -8.23 -25.35 -8.13
C LEU A 660 -7.49 -24.19 -7.46
N LYS A 661 -8.25 -23.24 -6.93
CA LYS A 661 -7.75 -22.21 -6.04
C LYS A 661 -8.37 -22.42 -4.68
N LEU A 662 -7.56 -22.41 -3.63
CA LEU A 662 -7.97 -22.69 -2.27
C LEU A 662 -7.69 -21.50 -1.36
N GLY A 663 -8.56 -21.31 -0.37
CA GLY A 663 -8.35 -20.36 0.71
C GLY A 663 -8.14 -18.92 0.19
N TRP A 664 -9.19 -18.26 -0.30
CA TRP A 664 -9.11 -16.91 -0.88
C TRP A 664 -8.16 -16.80 -2.07
N ASP A 665 -8.14 -17.84 -2.89
CA ASP A 665 -7.22 -17.97 -4.02
C ASP A 665 -5.73 -17.93 -3.61
N LEU A 666 -5.39 -18.18 -2.33
CA LEU A 666 -4.01 -18.18 -1.86
C LEU A 666 -3.19 -19.30 -2.51
N LEU A 667 -3.70 -20.53 -2.44
CA LEU A 667 -3.03 -21.70 -3.00
C LEU A 667 -3.69 -22.05 -4.34
N ARG A 668 -2.87 -22.25 -5.35
CA ARG A 668 -3.31 -22.60 -6.69
C ARG A 668 -2.65 -23.90 -7.15
N PHE A 669 -3.45 -24.82 -7.64
CA PHE A 669 -3.05 -26.12 -8.18
C PHE A 669 -3.59 -26.23 -9.61
N ASP A 670 -2.71 -26.32 -10.57
CA ASP A 670 -3.05 -26.45 -11.99
C ASP A 670 -2.53 -27.79 -12.53
N VAL A 671 -3.31 -28.39 -13.43
CA VAL A 671 -2.87 -29.46 -14.32
C VAL A 671 -3.05 -28.93 -15.73
N GLY A 672 -1.94 -28.80 -16.44
CA GLY A 672 -1.88 -28.29 -17.80
C GLY A 672 -1.26 -29.29 -18.76
N ARG A 673 -1.66 -29.19 -20.03
CA ARG A 673 -1.08 -30.00 -21.13
C ARG A 673 -0.68 -29.09 -22.28
N GLY A 674 0.52 -29.29 -22.80
CA GLY A 674 0.94 -28.74 -24.07
C GLY A 674 0.21 -29.47 -25.23
N LEU A 675 -0.35 -28.69 -26.14
CA LEU A 675 -1.25 -29.22 -27.20
C LEU A 675 -0.54 -29.44 -28.54
N ASN A 676 0.68 -28.93 -28.70
CA ASN A 676 1.49 -29.11 -29.91
C ASN A 676 2.70 -30.03 -29.62
N ASP A 677 3.48 -30.32 -30.64
CA ASP A 677 4.68 -31.16 -30.53
C ASP A 677 5.61 -30.72 -29.42
N GLY A 678 6.10 -31.70 -28.65
CA GLY A 678 6.92 -31.46 -27.45
C GLY A 678 6.13 -31.09 -26.19
N GLY A 679 4.78 -31.07 -26.28
CA GLY A 679 3.92 -30.85 -25.15
C GLY A 679 3.61 -32.11 -24.35
N ASP A 680 3.61 -32.00 -23.02
CA ASP A 680 3.32 -33.07 -22.07
C ASP A 680 2.40 -32.55 -20.96
N TRP A 681 2.12 -33.36 -19.96
CA TRP A 681 1.40 -32.95 -18.76
C TRP A 681 2.33 -32.28 -17.76
N GLU A 682 1.86 -31.19 -17.18
CA GLU A 682 2.55 -30.49 -16.09
C GLU A 682 1.61 -30.23 -14.93
N PHE A 683 2.05 -30.57 -13.73
CA PHE A 683 1.40 -30.15 -12.50
C PHE A 683 2.10 -28.89 -11.96
N VAL A 684 1.35 -27.86 -11.70
CA VAL A 684 1.85 -26.56 -11.22
C VAL A 684 1.21 -26.21 -9.88
N PHE A 685 2.02 -26.13 -8.85
CA PHE A 685 1.65 -25.51 -7.58
C PHE A 685 2.14 -24.06 -7.56
N SER A 686 1.30 -23.11 -7.19
CA SER A 686 1.68 -21.71 -7.03
C SER A 686 0.93 -21.04 -5.88
N VAL A 687 1.49 -19.94 -5.40
CA VAL A 687 0.87 -19.06 -4.43
C VAL A 687 0.51 -17.76 -5.13
N GLN A 688 -0.75 -17.36 -5.01
CA GLN A 688 -1.23 -16.12 -5.60
C GLN A 688 -0.73 -14.92 -4.81
N ARG A 689 -0.13 -13.94 -5.50
CA ARG A 689 0.49 -12.77 -4.86
C ARG A 689 -0.48 -11.64 -4.52
N ARG A 690 -1.73 -11.67 -4.96
CA ARG A 690 -2.67 -10.54 -4.83
C ARG A 690 -2.71 -9.93 -3.42
N PHE A 691 -2.69 -10.78 -2.38
CA PHE A 691 -2.69 -10.36 -0.98
C PHE A 691 -1.39 -10.72 -0.24
N TRP A 692 -0.55 -11.58 -0.86
CA TRP A 692 0.60 -12.21 -0.24
C TRP A 692 1.87 -11.95 -1.05
N GLU A 693 2.04 -10.71 -1.51
CA GLU A 693 3.19 -10.33 -2.35
C GLU A 693 4.55 -10.53 -1.66
N TRP A 694 4.54 -10.64 -0.35
CA TRP A 694 5.71 -10.94 0.48
C TRP A 694 6.13 -12.44 0.44
N LEU A 695 5.28 -13.32 -0.04
CA LEU A 695 5.59 -14.70 -0.36
C LEU A 695 6.25 -14.76 -1.74
#